data_c10fee29402f425c3715ec0d50902ae0
#
_entry.id   c10fee29402f425c3715ec0d50902ae0
#
_cell.length_a   1.000
_cell.length_b   1.000
_cell.length_c   1.000
_cell.angle_alpha   90.00
_cell.angle_beta   90.00
_cell.angle_gamma   90.00
#
_symmetry.space_group_name_H-M   'P 1'
#
loop_
_entity.id
_entity.type
_entity.pdbx_description
1 polymer ?
#
loop_
_entity_poly.entity_id
_entity_poly.type
_entity_poly.pdbx_seq_one_letter_code
_entity_poly.pdbx_strand_id
1 'polypeptide(L)'
;MYKTIFNKRNSLKFSRFSNKGYSLFAVLGREVLVGTLSIATLSHARAEGISTEGVKADSTLYKGGKAYELDAVSVTGSRAPMTVEQSPKIVSVITCDDIHRAAAQTINDVLKLATGVDVRQRGGFGVQTDISINGGTFDQITILLNGVNISNPQTGHNASDFPVALADIDHIEVLEGATSRVFGTSAFNGAINIVTQKAQNNGVAALVEGGSFGSFGAQGRAQTAFTTGKWEHAYSVSGGYKRSDGGTENSDFEKGQGYGQFSFSYDKRFDIGAQVGIATQSYGANTFYSAKYNNQYEKTDHGLASLNLSLHDVAHTWEVTPTFYYNKFKDHYQLIRGKAGAAAGENYHDLDVWGGSLNANISWFLGKTAVGFDISKERIYSTALGETLAEDKYKDISGSDRQYTKKGERTNTNIMLEHNFIFGGFTLSTGVLANKNTGLDNNFRFYPGFDLSYRPNQNWKFYASWNKALRMPTYTDLYISNVVQQGDITLNPEKNSTFKIGTRYRQNGLSAILSGFYAHGTDMIDWVQTSETEQQDSKYHVMNIGKLNNMGYNLDATLYMQELIPHCFITRIKLGYAYIYQEHKTDATILKSLYALEYLRHKAVFGLDHQIWKNLSASWSVRWQQRMNGYHPYTKVDCKLMWDEKKYNIFVKADNITCHRYYDLTAVKQPGLWIMAGASVNLGW
;
A
#
# COMPACT_ATOMS: atom_id res chain seq x y z
N MET A 1 -51.69 -6.84 31.79
CA MET A 1 -51.57 -6.18 33.12
C MET A 1 -50.34 -5.32 33.13
N TYR A 2 -50.53 -4.04 33.24
CA TYR A 2 -49.55 -2.96 33.17
C TYR A 2 -48.71 -2.83 34.43
N LYS A 3 -47.52 -2.23 34.23
CA LYS A 3 -46.74 -1.39 35.15
C LYS A 3 -45.47 -1.99 35.74
N THR A 4 -44.42 -1.32 35.38
CA THR A 4 -43.36 -0.61 36.14
C THR A 4 -42.06 -1.36 36.27
N ILE A 5 -40.99 -0.78 35.74
CA ILE A 5 -39.85 -0.25 36.51
C ILE A 5 -38.92 0.55 35.56
N PHE A 6 -38.96 1.88 35.72
CA PHE A 6 -37.86 2.80 35.46
C PHE A 6 -36.98 2.83 36.72
N ASN A 7 -35.70 2.59 36.58
CA ASN A 7 -34.59 3.27 37.24
C ASN A 7 -33.36 2.37 37.34
N LYS A 8 -32.35 2.60 36.49
CA LYS A 8 -30.96 2.49 36.94
C LYS A 8 -30.14 3.50 36.14
N ARG A 9 -29.73 4.57 36.80
CA ARG A 9 -28.69 5.49 36.43
C ARG A 9 -27.39 4.67 36.30
N ASN A 10 -26.84 4.56 35.12
CA ASN A 10 -25.46 4.12 34.95
C ASN A 10 -24.56 5.35 35.01
N SER A 11 -23.90 5.50 36.14
CA SER A 11 -22.79 6.40 36.34
C SER A 11 -21.62 5.97 35.41
N LEU A 12 -21.23 6.85 34.51
CA LEU A 12 -19.97 6.75 33.75
C LEU A 12 -18.80 6.73 34.73
N LYS A 13 -18.25 5.56 34.97
CA LYS A 13 -16.94 5.42 35.60
C LYS A 13 -15.88 5.68 34.53
N PHE A 14 -15.27 6.85 34.57
CA PHE A 14 -13.98 7.09 33.94
C PHE A 14 -12.96 6.15 34.62
N SER A 15 -12.55 5.08 33.92
CA SER A 15 -11.43 4.27 34.35
C SER A 15 -10.15 5.08 34.09
N ARG A 16 -9.41 5.33 35.16
CA ARG A 16 -8.07 5.93 35.13
C ARG A 16 -7.17 5.07 34.25
N PHE A 17 -6.69 5.65 33.15
CA PHE A 17 -5.62 5.06 32.34
C PHE A 17 -4.37 4.88 33.21
N SER A 18 -3.93 3.65 33.35
CA SER A 18 -2.68 3.29 33.98
C SER A 18 -1.51 3.73 33.09
N ASN A 19 -0.68 4.64 33.60
CA ASN A 19 0.57 5.13 33.03
C ASN A 19 1.64 4.03 33.01
N LYS A 20 1.61 3.09 32.04
CA LYS A 20 2.76 2.22 31.74
C LYS A 20 2.68 1.79 30.26
N GLY A 21 3.30 2.58 29.38
CA GLY A 21 3.39 2.24 27.95
C GLY A 21 4.04 3.29 27.05
N TYR A 22 4.63 4.33 27.60
CA TYR A 22 5.06 5.52 26.85
C TYR A 22 6.58 5.66 26.64
N SER A 23 7.36 4.60 26.49
CA SER A 23 8.83 4.80 26.37
C SER A 23 9.32 5.16 24.96
N LEU A 24 8.59 4.80 23.88
CA LEU A 24 9.01 5.11 22.51
C LEU A 24 8.42 6.44 21.99
N PHE A 25 7.18 6.75 22.38
CA PHE A 25 6.55 8.03 22.04
C PHE A 25 7.18 9.24 22.74
N ALA A 26 7.72 9.06 23.96
CA ALA A 26 8.32 10.14 24.72
C ALA A 26 9.68 10.61 24.16
N VAL A 27 10.45 9.72 23.52
CA VAL A 27 11.78 10.07 22.97
C VAL A 27 11.65 10.75 21.61
N LEU A 28 10.81 10.24 20.70
CA LEU A 28 10.61 10.84 19.37
C LEU A 28 9.72 12.10 19.42
N GLY A 29 8.71 12.15 20.28
CA GLY A 29 7.83 13.29 20.44
C GLY A 29 8.51 14.53 21.03
N ARG A 30 9.52 14.34 21.89
CA ARG A 30 10.24 15.44 22.56
C ARG A 30 11.20 16.16 21.61
N GLU A 31 11.87 15.45 20.70
CA GLU A 31 12.78 16.03 19.73
C GLU A 31 12.03 16.75 18.56
N VAL A 32 10.88 16.21 18.15
CA VAL A 32 10.02 16.81 17.12
C VAL A 32 9.33 18.08 17.65
N LEU A 33 8.91 18.10 18.93
CA LEU A 33 8.26 19.28 19.52
C LEU A 33 9.25 20.43 19.74
N VAL A 34 10.51 20.15 20.08
CA VAL A 34 11.55 21.17 20.23
C VAL A 34 11.95 21.76 18.87
N GLY A 35 11.98 20.94 17.80
CA GLY A 35 12.22 21.41 16.43
C GLY A 35 11.11 22.34 15.90
N THR A 36 9.86 22.05 16.21
CA THR A 36 8.72 22.88 15.75
C THR A 36 8.57 24.20 16.51
N LEU A 37 8.92 24.26 17.79
CA LEU A 37 8.90 25.53 18.54
C LEU A 37 10.04 26.50 18.13
N SER A 38 11.18 25.99 17.68
CA SER A 38 12.29 26.82 17.21
C SER A 38 12.05 27.48 15.84
N ILE A 39 11.16 26.91 15.01
CA ILE A 39 10.81 27.45 13.69
C ILE A 39 9.77 28.59 13.80
N ALA A 40 8.93 28.60 14.84
CA ALA A 40 7.89 29.61 15.02
C ALA A 40 8.44 30.99 15.42
N THR A 41 9.68 31.11 15.88
CA THR A 41 10.29 32.39 16.35
C THR A 41 11.12 33.13 15.29
N LEU A 42 11.27 32.59 14.08
CA LEU A 42 12.10 33.20 13.01
C LEU A 42 11.32 33.91 11.89
N SER A 43 9.99 34.07 12.00
CA SER A 43 9.15 34.58 10.93
C SER A 43 8.87 36.10 10.94
N HIS A 44 9.76 36.96 11.44
CA HIS A 44 9.61 38.40 11.33
C HIS A 44 10.82 39.02 10.60
N ALA A 45 11.02 38.62 9.33
CA ALA A 45 11.86 39.37 8.39
C ALA A 45 11.03 39.69 7.14
N ARG A 46 10.73 40.97 6.99
CA ARG A 46 10.01 41.59 5.88
C ARG A 46 10.85 41.49 4.62
N ALA A 47 10.36 40.84 3.58
CA ALA A 47 10.96 40.82 2.25
C ALA A 47 10.10 41.63 1.29
N GLU A 48 10.65 42.72 0.79
CA GLU A 48 10.15 43.53 -0.33
C GLU A 48 10.40 42.78 -1.65
N GLY A 49 9.45 42.90 -2.57
CA GLY A 49 9.30 42.07 -3.73
C GLY A 49 10.36 42.20 -4.82
N ILE A 50 10.52 41.09 -5.56
CA ILE A 50 10.95 41.05 -6.95
C ILE A 50 10.00 40.07 -7.67
N SER A 51 9.30 40.61 -8.69
CA SER A 51 8.42 39.84 -9.60
C SER A 51 9.25 38.99 -10.53
N THR A 52 9.07 37.70 -10.50
CA THR A 52 9.44 36.81 -11.58
C THR A 52 8.13 36.16 -12.11
N GLU A 53 7.81 36.44 -13.37
CA GLU A 53 6.82 35.71 -14.13
C GLU A 53 7.29 34.26 -14.29
N GLY A 54 6.84 33.41 -13.39
CA GLY A 54 6.97 31.96 -13.45
C GLY A 54 5.57 31.37 -13.32
N VAL A 55 5.23 30.48 -14.21
CA VAL A 55 4.00 29.71 -14.35
C VAL A 55 3.23 29.61 -13.04
N LYS A 56 2.10 30.32 -12.94
CA LYS A 56 1.15 30.22 -11.84
C LYS A 56 0.63 28.78 -11.81
N ALA A 57 1.14 27.96 -10.91
CA ALA A 57 0.45 26.79 -10.46
C ALA A 57 -0.79 27.28 -9.69
N ASP A 58 -1.90 27.31 -10.38
CA ASP A 58 -3.19 27.76 -9.86
C ASP A 58 -3.66 26.71 -8.83
N SER A 59 -3.81 27.13 -7.58
CA SER A 59 -4.31 26.33 -6.47
C SER A 59 -5.81 25.98 -6.58
N THR A 60 -6.29 25.77 -7.78
CA THR A 60 -7.64 25.26 -8.07
C THR A 60 -7.62 23.74 -8.14
N LEU A 61 -7.29 23.09 -7.02
CA LEU A 61 -7.16 21.64 -6.86
C LEU A 61 -8.46 20.83 -7.06
N TYR A 62 -9.58 21.44 -7.44
CA TYR A 62 -10.89 20.76 -7.57
C TYR A 62 -11.71 21.20 -8.79
N LYS A 63 -11.10 21.55 -9.88
CA LYS A 63 -11.84 21.74 -11.14
C LYS A 63 -11.36 20.73 -12.18
N GLY A 64 -12.15 19.65 -12.30
CA GLY A 64 -12.19 18.70 -13.40
C GLY A 64 -10.82 18.32 -13.96
N GLY A 65 -10.18 17.30 -13.40
CA GLY A 65 -8.89 16.84 -13.91
C GLY A 65 -8.94 16.62 -15.43
N LYS A 66 -8.15 17.36 -16.18
CA LYS A 66 -8.02 17.15 -17.60
C LYS A 66 -7.26 15.86 -17.85
N ALA A 67 -7.72 15.08 -18.82
CA ALA A 67 -7.08 13.83 -19.21
C ALA A 67 -5.56 13.97 -19.50
N TYR A 68 -5.05 15.17 -19.71
CA TYR A 68 -3.66 15.47 -20.07
C TYR A 68 -2.68 15.58 -18.88
N GLU A 69 -3.15 15.78 -17.64
CA GLU A 69 -2.26 15.99 -16.48
C GLU A 69 -1.55 14.70 -16.03
N LEU A 70 -2.16 13.53 -16.27
CA LEU A 70 -1.57 12.23 -15.94
C LEU A 70 -0.30 11.88 -16.72
N ASP A 71 -0.11 12.42 -17.93
CA ASP A 71 1.05 12.09 -18.77
C ASP A 71 2.34 12.74 -18.30
N ALA A 72 2.23 13.84 -17.57
CA ALA A 72 3.36 14.58 -17.00
C ALA A 72 3.84 14.01 -15.65
N VAL A 73 3.06 13.11 -15.04
CA VAL A 73 3.43 12.47 -13.76
C VAL A 73 4.66 11.61 -13.98
N SER A 74 5.72 11.86 -13.22
CA SER A 74 6.89 10.98 -13.16
C SER A 74 6.51 9.72 -12.40
N VAL A 75 6.78 8.55 -12.97
CA VAL A 75 6.45 7.26 -12.37
C VAL A 75 7.70 6.47 -12.01
N THR A 76 7.61 5.68 -10.97
CA THR A 76 8.70 4.84 -10.45
C THR A 76 8.88 3.51 -11.21
N GLY A 77 8.21 3.33 -12.33
CA GLY A 77 8.26 2.10 -13.13
C GLY A 77 9.61 1.77 -13.80
N SER A 78 10.62 2.64 -13.67
CA SER A 78 11.99 2.49 -14.19
C SER A 78 13.00 3.01 -13.17
N ARG A 79 14.22 2.50 -13.21
CA ARG A 79 15.34 3.01 -12.39
C ARG A 79 15.82 4.40 -12.85
N ALA A 80 15.67 4.73 -14.12
CA ALA A 80 15.85 6.08 -14.62
C ALA A 80 14.50 6.82 -14.60
N PRO A 81 14.45 8.08 -14.15
CA PRO A 81 13.21 8.85 -14.13
C PRO A 81 12.56 8.93 -15.51
N MET A 82 11.27 8.55 -15.59
CA MET A 82 10.48 8.56 -16.81
C MET A 82 9.07 9.04 -16.51
N THR A 83 8.46 9.76 -17.44
CA THR A 83 7.02 10.10 -17.34
C THR A 83 6.16 8.89 -17.70
N VAL A 84 4.87 8.89 -17.35
CA VAL A 84 3.89 7.88 -17.78
C VAL A 84 3.92 7.71 -19.30
N GLU A 85 4.10 8.83 -20.01
CA GLU A 85 4.17 8.84 -21.47
C GLU A 85 5.41 8.12 -22.01
N GLN A 86 6.57 8.30 -21.39
CA GLN A 86 7.83 7.67 -21.80
C GLN A 86 7.96 6.24 -21.31
N SER A 87 7.33 5.88 -20.19
CA SER A 87 7.46 4.57 -19.55
C SER A 87 7.10 3.44 -20.51
N PRO A 88 7.95 2.44 -20.72
CA PRO A 88 7.62 1.27 -21.54
C PRO A 88 6.70 0.28 -20.83
N LYS A 89 6.28 0.57 -19.60
CA LYS A 89 5.38 -0.25 -18.78
C LYS A 89 4.00 0.37 -18.67
N ILE A 90 3.00 -0.48 -18.45
CA ILE A 90 1.67 -0.06 -18.04
C ILE A 90 1.72 0.24 -16.54
N VAL A 91 1.44 1.48 -16.18
CA VAL A 91 1.28 1.93 -14.80
C VAL A 91 -0.12 2.48 -14.64
N SER A 92 -0.89 1.91 -13.74
CA SER A 92 -2.20 2.44 -13.35
C SER A 92 -2.00 3.46 -12.23
N VAL A 93 -2.50 4.68 -12.41
CA VAL A 93 -2.37 5.76 -11.42
C VAL A 93 -3.74 6.09 -10.85
N ILE A 94 -3.87 6.01 -9.52
CA ILE A 94 -5.04 6.48 -8.78
C ILE A 94 -4.68 7.89 -8.27
N THR A 95 -5.35 8.91 -8.80
CA THR A 95 -5.05 10.31 -8.52
C THR A 95 -5.61 10.80 -7.19
N CYS A 96 -5.13 11.96 -6.71
CA CYS A 96 -5.72 12.66 -5.57
C CYS A 96 -7.22 12.94 -5.76
N ASP A 97 -7.65 13.31 -6.98
CA ASP A 97 -9.08 13.49 -7.31
C ASP A 97 -9.88 12.18 -7.19
N ASP A 98 -9.32 11.04 -7.62
CA ASP A 98 -9.93 9.73 -7.43
C ASP A 98 -10.12 9.39 -5.95
N ILE A 99 -9.10 9.67 -5.14
CA ILE A 99 -9.11 9.46 -3.69
C ILE A 99 -10.16 10.38 -3.02
N HIS A 100 -10.20 11.64 -3.42
CA HIS A 100 -11.16 12.61 -2.89
C HIS A 100 -12.62 12.22 -3.18
N ARG A 101 -12.92 11.74 -4.38
CA ARG A 101 -14.27 11.34 -4.81
C ARG A 101 -14.70 9.99 -4.24
N ALA A 102 -13.77 9.10 -3.93
CA ALA A 102 -14.08 7.77 -3.42
C ALA A 102 -14.81 7.82 -2.05
N ALA A 103 -15.76 6.91 -1.85
CA ALA A 103 -16.34 6.65 -0.53
C ALA A 103 -15.38 5.87 0.38
N ALA A 104 -14.07 6.09 0.21
CA ALA A 104 -13.01 5.38 0.91
C ALA A 104 -12.80 5.92 2.33
N GLN A 105 -12.43 5.04 3.24
CA GLN A 105 -12.02 5.37 4.60
C GLN A 105 -10.54 5.11 4.85
N THR A 106 -9.94 4.22 4.05
CA THR A 106 -8.55 3.78 4.14
C THR A 106 -7.92 3.73 2.74
N ILE A 107 -6.59 3.64 2.69
CA ILE A 107 -5.83 3.41 1.45
C ILE A 107 -6.29 2.10 0.78
N ASN A 108 -6.60 1.08 1.59
CA ASN A 108 -7.07 -0.22 1.10
C ASN A 108 -8.39 -0.10 0.32
N ASP A 109 -9.30 0.78 0.76
CA ASP A 109 -10.57 0.98 0.06
C ASP A 109 -10.38 1.65 -1.29
N VAL A 110 -9.39 2.54 -1.40
CA VAL A 110 -9.00 3.16 -2.68
C VAL A 110 -8.42 2.10 -3.62
N LEU A 111 -7.56 1.21 -3.13
CA LEU A 111 -6.97 0.13 -3.90
C LEU A 111 -8.00 -0.87 -4.43
N LYS A 112 -9.15 -1.03 -3.73
CA LYS A 112 -10.28 -1.84 -4.23
C LYS A 112 -10.84 -1.34 -5.57
N LEU A 113 -10.63 -0.07 -5.91
CA LEU A 113 -11.10 0.54 -7.16
C LEU A 113 -10.17 0.25 -8.34
N ALA A 114 -8.92 -0.16 -8.10
CA ALA A 114 -8.00 -0.58 -9.17
C ALA A 114 -8.39 -1.97 -9.69
N THR A 115 -8.50 -2.13 -11.00
CA THR A 115 -9.07 -3.30 -11.66
C THR A 115 -8.25 -4.57 -11.42
N GLY A 116 -6.93 -4.52 -11.61
CA GLY A 116 -6.02 -5.66 -11.42
C GLY A 116 -5.65 -5.98 -9.97
N VAL A 117 -6.14 -5.19 -9.00
CA VAL A 117 -5.82 -5.36 -7.57
C VAL A 117 -6.94 -6.10 -6.86
N ASP A 118 -6.59 -7.15 -6.13
CA ASP A 118 -7.46 -7.84 -5.20
C ASP A 118 -7.13 -7.41 -3.76
N VAL A 119 -8.12 -6.94 -3.03
CA VAL A 119 -8.00 -6.47 -1.65
C VAL A 119 -8.97 -7.27 -0.79
N ARG A 120 -8.45 -8.19 -0.01
CA ARG A 120 -9.20 -9.04 0.92
C ARG A 120 -9.16 -8.43 2.31
N GLN A 121 -10.23 -7.85 2.74
CA GLN A 121 -10.32 -7.24 4.07
C GLN A 121 -10.82 -8.25 5.09
N ARG A 122 -10.17 -8.28 6.26
CA ARG A 122 -10.54 -9.19 7.36
C ARG A 122 -11.49 -8.50 8.35
N GLY A 123 -12.67 -8.13 7.87
CA GLY A 123 -13.68 -7.44 8.68
C GLY A 123 -13.86 -5.97 8.27
N GLY A 124 -14.11 -5.09 9.23
CA GLY A 124 -14.35 -3.68 8.99
C GLY A 124 -13.11 -2.87 8.58
N PHE A 125 -13.29 -1.58 8.41
CA PHE A 125 -12.18 -0.66 8.14
C PHE A 125 -11.18 -0.64 9.30
N GLY A 126 -9.89 -0.44 9.00
CA GLY A 126 -8.83 -0.34 10.02
C GLY A 126 -8.33 -1.65 10.58
N VAL A 127 -8.75 -2.79 10.03
CA VAL A 127 -8.24 -4.12 10.38
C VAL A 127 -7.29 -4.64 9.30
N GLN A 128 -6.67 -5.78 9.54
CA GLN A 128 -5.74 -6.45 8.62
C GLN A 128 -6.34 -6.64 7.22
N THR A 129 -5.52 -6.45 6.20
CA THR A 129 -5.94 -6.54 4.80
C THR A 129 -4.86 -7.19 3.95
N ASP A 130 -5.24 -8.19 3.19
CA ASP A 130 -4.38 -8.86 2.21
C ASP A 130 -4.53 -8.19 0.84
N ILE A 131 -3.43 -7.76 0.24
CA ILE A 131 -3.41 -7.08 -1.06
C ILE A 131 -2.64 -7.94 -2.05
N SER A 132 -3.22 -8.21 -3.22
CA SER A 132 -2.56 -8.95 -4.28
C SER A 132 -2.86 -8.37 -5.67
N ILE A 133 -2.07 -8.76 -6.67
CA ILE A 133 -2.18 -8.28 -8.05
C ILE A 133 -2.26 -9.48 -8.99
N ASN A 134 -3.18 -9.44 -9.95
CA ASN A 134 -3.30 -10.38 -11.07
C ASN A 134 -3.28 -11.87 -10.66
N GLY A 135 -4.02 -12.23 -9.61
CA GLY A 135 -4.16 -13.61 -9.14
C GLY A 135 -2.98 -14.15 -8.32
N GLY A 136 -2.06 -13.28 -7.92
CA GLY A 136 -1.03 -13.62 -6.95
C GLY A 136 -1.52 -13.64 -5.52
N THR A 137 -0.59 -13.90 -4.58
CA THR A 137 -0.82 -13.82 -3.14
C THR A 137 -0.31 -12.49 -2.59
N PHE A 138 -0.67 -12.19 -1.33
CA PHE A 138 -0.28 -10.94 -0.65
C PHE A 138 1.22 -10.83 -0.36
N ASP A 139 1.95 -11.95 -0.30
CA ASP A 139 3.41 -11.97 -0.14
C ASP A 139 4.18 -11.71 -1.45
N GLN A 140 3.48 -11.65 -2.59
CA GLN A 140 4.04 -11.56 -3.94
C GLN A 140 4.04 -10.14 -4.52
N ILE A 141 3.79 -9.14 -3.70
CA ILE A 141 3.82 -7.73 -4.08
C ILE A 141 4.79 -6.94 -3.20
N THR A 142 5.33 -5.88 -3.76
CA THR A 142 6.11 -4.89 -2.99
C THR A 142 5.26 -3.65 -2.74
N ILE A 143 5.21 -3.20 -1.49
CA ILE A 143 4.60 -1.92 -1.12
C ILE A 143 5.71 -0.90 -0.88
N LEU A 144 5.55 0.25 -1.51
CA LEU A 144 6.49 1.36 -1.43
C LEU A 144 5.80 2.61 -0.89
N LEU A 145 6.54 3.41 -0.14
CA LEU A 145 6.16 4.77 0.23
C LEU A 145 7.23 5.74 -0.28
N ASN A 146 6.85 6.59 -1.25
CA ASN A 146 7.78 7.47 -1.95
C ASN A 146 9.01 6.73 -2.51
N GLY A 147 8.80 5.53 -3.06
CA GLY A 147 9.86 4.67 -3.61
C GLY A 147 10.64 3.84 -2.59
N VAL A 148 10.43 4.03 -1.30
CA VAL A 148 11.07 3.25 -0.23
C VAL A 148 10.25 2.01 0.09
N ASN A 149 10.87 0.84 0.10
CA ASN A 149 10.20 -0.43 0.41
C ASN A 149 9.79 -0.46 1.90
N ILE A 150 8.49 -0.63 2.14
CA ILE A 150 7.87 -0.75 3.48
C ILE A 150 7.21 -2.12 3.70
N SER A 151 7.49 -3.10 2.85
CA SER A 151 6.96 -4.47 3.01
C SER A 151 7.52 -5.13 4.27
N ASN A 152 6.67 -5.90 4.96
CA ASN A 152 7.07 -6.62 6.18
C ASN A 152 7.56 -8.04 5.82
N PRO A 153 8.85 -8.38 6.06
CA PRO A 153 9.38 -9.72 5.76
C PRO A 153 8.87 -10.83 6.68
N GLN A 154 8.21 -10.50 7.78
CA GLN A 154 7.58 -11.49 8.66
C GLN A 154 6.42 -12.16 7.95
N THR A 155 5.54 -11.36 7.33
CA THR A 155 4.32 -11.78 6.64
C THR A 155 3.77 -10.66 5.79
N GLY A 156 3.21 -10.95 4.62
CA GLY A 156 2.53 -9.96 3.78
C GLY A 156 1.16 -9.52 4.30
N HIS A 157 0.60 -10.19 5.32
CA HIS A 157 -0.69 -9.80 5.93
C HIS A 157 -0.69 -8.38 6.49
N ASN A 158 0.46 -7.87 6.95
CA ASN A 158 0.61 -6.52 7.51
C ASN A 158 1.01 -5.47 6.46
N ALA A 159 0.86 -5.78 5.17
CA ALA A 159 1.19 -4.87 4.07
C ALA A 159 0.38 -3.57 4.07
N SER A 160 -0.75 -3.54 4.79
CA SER A 160 -1.67 -2.40 4.88
C SER A 160 -1.45 -1.46 6.07
N ASP A 161 -0.42 -1.68 6.88
CA ASP A 161 -0.10 -0.85 8.04
C ASP A 161 0.64 0.43 7.60
N PHE A 162 -0.01 1.23 6.77
CA PHE A 162 0.57 2.45 6.22
C PHE A 162 0.78 3.50 7.32
N PRO A 163 2.00 4.04 7.48
CA PRO A 163 2.27 5.11 8.44
C PRO A 163 1.90 6.50 7.90
N VAL A 164 0.95 6.57 6.97
CA VAL A 164 0.44 7.78 6.33
C VAL A 164 -1.07 7.76 6.29
N ALA A 165 -1.68 8.94 6.28
CA ALA A 165 -3.11 9.10 6.14
C ALA A 165 -3.53 9.23 4.68
N LEU A 166 -4.81 8.93 4.39
CA LEU A 166 -5.37 9.05 3.04
C LEU A 166 -5.24 10.49 2.48
N ALA A 167 -5.38 11.51 3.33
CA ALA A 167 -5.26 12.90 2.93
C ALA A 167 -3.80 13.38 2.70
N ASP A 168 -2.79 12.58 3.05
CA ASP A 168 -1.39 12.89 2.74
C ASP A 168 -0.98 12.45 1.34
N ILE A 169 -1.83 11.67 0.65
CA ILE A 169 -1.49 11.02 -0.61
C ILE A 169 -1.73 11.97 -1.78
N ASP A 170 -0.73 12.09 -2.65
CA ASP A 170 -0.82 12.73 -3.95
C ASP A 170 -1.41 11.78 -4.99
N HIS A 171 -0.82 10.60 -5.13
CA HIS A 171 -1.33 9.54 -5.99
C HIS A 171 -0.81 8.17 -5.55
N ILE A 172 -1.41 7.12 -6.10
CA ILE A 172 -0.96 5.74 -5.91
C ILE A 172 -0.65 5.15 -7.28
N GLU A 173 0.55 4.62 -7.44
CA GLU A 173 0.98 3.90 -8.64
C GLU A 173 0.80 2.41 -8.43
N VAL A 174 0.13 1.74 -9.36
CA VAL A 174 0.00 0.29 -9.39
C VAL A 174 0.75 -0.24 -10.62
N LEU A 175 1.83 -0.95 -10.37
CA LEU A 175 2.65 -1.60 -11.38
C LEU A 175 2.33 -3.08 -11.41
N GLU A 176 1.72 -3.54 -12.49
CA GLU A 176 1.29 -4.92 -12.66
C GLU A 176 2.35 -5.78 -13.37
N GLY A 177 2.50 -7.02 -12.93
CA GLY A 177 3.44 -8.00 -13.46
C GLY A 177 4.81 -7.95 -12.78
N ALA A 178 5.70 -8.85 -13.16
CA ALA A 178 7.04 -8.96 -12.57
C ALA A 178 7.84 -7.67 -12.74
N THR A 179 8.14 -6.99 -11.64
CA THR A 179 8.87 -5.72 -11.60
C THR A 179 10.14 -5.79 -10.74
N SER A 180 10.61 -6.99 -10.43
CA SER A 180 11.80 -7.24 -9.59
C SER A 180 13.05 -6.54 -10.11
N ARG A 181 13.18 -6.36 -11.42
CA ARG A 181 14.28 -5.64 -12.06
C ARG A 181 14.41 -4.18 -11.60
N VAL A 182 13.30 -3.58 -11.14
CA VAL A 182 13.25 -2.20 -10.65
C VAL A 182 13.25 -2.13 -9.13
N PHE A 183 12.45 -2.97 -8.46
CA PHE A 183 12.17 -2.86 -7.03
C PHE A 183 12.80 -3.97 -6.17
N GLY A 184 13.55 -4.90 -6.78
CA GLY A 184 14.13 -6.02 -6.06
C GLY A 184 13.22 -7.24 -5.98
N THR A 185 13.59 -8.21 -5.16
CA THR A 185 13.06 -9.58 -5.18
C THR A 185 11.58 -9.70 -4.83
N SER A 186 11.03 -8.86 -3.97
CA SER A 186 9.64 -8.99 -3.51
C SER A 186 8.59 -8.52 -4.54
N ALA A 187 9.01 -7.80 -5.61
CA ALA A 187 8.10 -7.34 -6.67
C ALA A 187 7.81 -8.45 -7.70
N PHE A 188 7.24 -9.56 -7.21
CA PHE A 188 7.02 -10.80 -7.94
C PHE A 188 5.85 -10.72 -8.95
N ASN A 189 4.68 -10.26 -8.50
CA ASN A 189 3.48 -10.05 -9.32
C ASN A 189 3.17 -8.56 -9.55
N GLY A 190 3.90 -7.66 -8.90
CA GLY A 190 3.75 -6.23 -9.05
C GLY A 190 4.25 -5.43 -7.86
N ALA A 191 4.05 -4.13 -7.94
CA ALA A 191 4.35 -3.20 -6.87
C ALA A 191 3.26 -2.13 -6.75
N ILE A 192 3.06 -1.62 -5.55
CA ILE A 192 2.20 -0.48 -5.26
C ILE A 192 3.07 0.60 -4.62
N ASN A 193 3.16 1.77 -5.24
CA ASN A 193 3.89 2.90 -4.68
C ASN A 193 2.91 4.00 -4.25
N ILE A 194 2.92 4.31 -2.97
CA ILE A 194 2.14 5.39 -2.38
C ILE A 194 3.01 6.63 -2.41
N VAL A 195 2.60 7.65 -3.15
CA VAL A 195 3.31 8.93 -3.27
C VAL A 195 2.59 9.99 -2.46
N THR A 196 3.32 10.65 -1.56
CA THR A 196 2.75 11.68 -0.68
C THR A 196 2.89 13.07 -1.27
N GLN A 197 1.96 13.96 -0.90
CA GLN A 197 1.95 15.35 -1.32
C GLN A 197 3.14 16.11 -0.73
N LYS A 198 3.97 16.73 -1.58
CA LYS A 198 4.98 17.69 -1.15
C LYS A 198 4.33 19.03 -0.82
N ALA A 199 4.83 19.72 0.21
CA ALA A 199 4.39 21.08 0.51
C ALA A 199 4.75 22.03 -0.64
N GLN A 200 3.78 22.83 -1.10
CA GLN A 200 3.97 23.83 -2.15
C GLN A 200 3.74 25.26 -1.63
N ASN A 201 3.05 25.41 -0.52
CA ASN A 201 2.68 26.66 0.12
C ASN A 201 2.60 26.50 1.64
N ASN A 202 2.37 27.59 2.34
CA ASN A 202 2.05 27.55 3.76
C ASN A 202 0.58 27.18 3.93
N GLY A 203 0.26 26.32 4.91
CA GLY A 203 -1.10 25.96 5.14
C GLY A 203 -1.31 24.95 6.27
N VAL A 204 -2.55 24.87 6.71
CA VAL A 204 -3.03 23.85 7.65
C VAL A 204 -4.31 23.22 7.10
N ALA A 205 -4.44 21.93 7.32
CA ALA A 205 -5.65 21.18 7.00
C ALA A 205 -6.09 20.35 8.19
N ALA A 206 -7.39 20.19 8.36
CA ALA A 206 -7.97 19.33 9.37
C ALA A 206 -9.21 18.62 8.80
N LEU A 207 -9.42 17.38 9.24
CA LEU A 207 -10.57 16.55 8.89
C LEU A 207 -11.12 15.91 10.16
N VAL A 208 -12.44 15.91 10.31
CA VAL A 208 -13.16 15.18 11.36
C VAL A 208 -14.32 14.43 10.72
N GLU A 209 -14.50 13.17 11.09
CA GLU A 209 -15.58 12.32 10.59
C GLU A 209 -16.12 11.41 11.70
N GLY A 210 -17.39 11.04 11.60
CA GLY A 210 -18.04 10.10 12.53
C GLY A 210 -19.21 9.39 11.87
N GLY A 211 -19.63 8.26 12.43
CA GLY A 211 -20.72 7.50 11.81
C GLY A 211 -21.04 6.17 12.48
N SER A 212 -21.45 5.20 11.66
CA SER A 212 -21.89 3.87 12.07
C SER A 212 -20.92 3.18 12.99
N PHE A 213 -21.43 2.36 13.91
CA PHE A 213 -20.64 1.50 14.82
C PHE A 213 -19.65 2.30 15.70
N GLY A 214 -20.07 3.45 16.22
CA GLY A 214 -19.20 4.28 17.07
C GLY A 214 -17.94 4.80 16.35
N SER A 215 -17.96 4.82 15.02
CA SER A 215 -16.81 5.27 14.24
C SER A 215 -16.54 6.75 14.46
N PHE A 216 -15.27 7.05 14.71
CA PHE A 216 -14.75 8.41 14.82
C PHE A 216 -13.38 8.48 14.17
N GLY A 217 -13.12 9.57 13.46
CA GLY A 217 -11.80 9.86 12.87
C GLY A 217 -11.51 11.36 12.97
N ALA A 218 -10.25 11.68 13.28
CA ALA A 218 -9.73 13.04 13.24
C ALA A 218 -8.31 13.02 12.66
N GLN A 219 -8.01 14.01 11.81
CA GLN A 219 -6.70 14.14 11.16
C GLN A 219 -6.34 15.61 11.05
N GLY A 220 -5.06 15.93 11.22
CA GLY A 220 -4.50 17.26 10.99
C GLY A 220 -3.24 17.18 10.15
N ARG A 221 -2.99 18.22 9.35
CA ARG A 221 -1.77 18.42 8.57
C ARG A 221 -1.37 19.88 8.62
N ALA A 222 -0.07 20.14 8.80
CA ALA A 222 0.54 21.45 8.66
C ALA A 222 1.67 21.37 7.64
N GLN A 223 1.80 22.40 6.81
CA GLN A 223 2.84 22.45 5.79
C GLN A 223 3.36 23.86 5.58
N THR A 224 4.62 23.96 5.15
CA THR A 224 5.24 25.21 4.74
C THR A 224 6.20 25.00 3.60
N ALA A 225 6.26 25.96 2.67
CA ALA A 225 7.25 25.99 1.61
C ALA A 225 7.74 27.43 1.41
N PHE A 226 9.05 27.60 1.32
CA PHE A 226 9.69 28.89 1.14
C PHE A 226 11.07 28.76 0.50
N THR A 227 11.58 29.85 -0.05
CA THR A 227 12.91 29.92 -0.67
C THR A 227 13.81 30.86 0.12
N THR A 228 15.05 30.44 0.37
CA THR A 228 16.10 31.27 1.03
C THR A 228 17.35 31.22 0.18
N GLY A 229 17.63 32.31 -0.53
CA GLY A 229 18.73 32.36 -1.50
C GLY A 229 18.54 31.30 -2.60
N LYS A 230 19.47 30.34 -2.69
CA LYS A 230 19.39 29.21 -3.64
C LYS A 230 18.73 27.96 -3.08
N TRP A 231 18.31 27.99 -1.82
CA TRP A 231 17.64 26.87 -1.17
C TRP A 231 16.13 26.98 -1.29
N GLU A 232 15.50 25.93 -1.77
CA GLU A 232 14.06 25.72 -1.70
C GLU A 232 13.77 24.74 -0.55
N HIS A 233 12.80 25.07 0.28
CA HIS A 233 12.41 24.31 1.46
C HIS A 233 10.95 23.92 1.36
N ALA A 234 10.63 22.66 1.67
CA ALA A 234 9.26 22.18 1.76
C ALA A 234 9.12 21.18 2.91
N TYR A 235 8.25 21.49 3.87
CA TYR A 235 8.02 20.68 5.06
C TYR A 235 6.54 20.39 5.23
N SER A 236 6.20 19.16 5.60
CA SER A 236 4.86 18.81 6.03
C SER A 236 4.90 17.83 7.20
N VAL A 237 3.96 18.01 8.13
CA VAL A 237 3.72 17.08 9.22
C VAL A 237 2.22 16.84 9.31
N SER A 238 1.84 15.59 9.57
CA SER A 238 0.45 15.19 9.75
C SER A 238 0.32 14.18 10.88
N GLY A 239 -0.88 14.09 11.44
CA GLY A 239 -1.23 13.07 12.40
C GLY A 239 -2.71 12.80 12.37
N GLY A 240 -3.09 11.57 12.73
CA GLY A 240 -4.47 11.15 12.70
C GLY A 240 -4.77 10.04 13.69
N TYR A 241 -6.04 9.97 14.05
CA TYR A 241 -6.60 8.93 14.91
C TYR A 241 -7.94 8.46 14.33
N LYS A 242 -8.16 7.15 14.36
CA LYS A 242 -9.43 6.52 14.00
C LYS A 242 -9.79 5.41 14.95
N ARG A 243 -11.07 5.24 15.22
CA ARG A 243 -11.62 4.12 15.99
C ARG A 243 -12.98 3.69 15.48
N SER A 244 -13.39 2.47 15.81
CA SER A 244 -14.77 1.98 15.67
C SER A 244 -15.00 0.82 16.62
N ASP A 245 -16.25 0.62 17.05
CA ASP A 245 -16.67 -0.54 17.84
C ASP A 245 -16.87 -1.79 16.94
N GLY A 246 -16.75 -1.63 15.60
CA GLY A 246 -16.87 -2.71 14.61
C GLY A 246 -18.28 -3.01 14.15
N GLY A 247 -18.44 -3.44 12.90
CA GLY A 247 -19.73 -3.81 12.28
C GLY A 247 -20.12 -5.28 12.47
N THR A 248 -19.24 -6.08 13.08
CA THR A 248 -19.43 -7.48 13.42
C THR A 248 -18.81 -7.77 14.79
N GLU A 249 -19.12 -8.93 15.39
CA GLU A 249 -18.53 -9.36 16.65
C GLU A 249 -16.99 -9.35 16.58
N ASN A 250 -16.32 -8.86 17.63
CA ASN A 250 -14.86 -8.77 17.75
C ASN A 250 -14.18 -8.24 16.47
N SER A 251 -14.66 -7.08 15.99
CA SER A 251 -14.11 -6.35 14.84
C SER A 251 -13.90 -4.86 15.13
N ASP A 252 -13.84 -4.52 16.41
CA ASP A 252 -13.45 -3.21 16.89
C ASP A 252 -12.02 -2.89 16.51
N PHE A 253 -11.72 -1.63 16.28
CA PHE A 253 -10.36 -1.20 15.98
C PHE A 253 -10.06 0.20 16.53
N GLU A 254 -8.78 0.43 16.73
CA GLU A 254 -8.20 1.71 17.10
C GLU A 254 -6.88 1.89 16.35
N LYS A 255 -6.68 3.03 15.68
CA LYS A 255 -5.49 3.34 14.89
C LYS A 255 -5.04 4.77 15.13
N GLY A 256 -3.75 4.94 15.47
CA GLY A 256 -3.04 6.22 15.51
C GLY A 256 -1.93 6.24 14.49
N GLN A 257 -1.67 7.40 13.87
CA GLN A 257 -0.58 7.54 12.90
C GLN A 257 -0.03 8.97 12.90
N GLY A 258 1.24 9.08 12.57
CA GLY A 258 1.93 10.35 12.39
C GLY A 258 2.93 10.25 11.24
N TYR A 259 3.04 11.31 10.44
CA TYR A 259 3.93 11.36 9.29
C TYR A 259 4.56 12.73 9.14
N GLY A 260 5.85 12.77 8.83
CA GLY A 260 6.60 13.99 8.52
C GLY A 260 7.42 13.80 7.25
N GLN A 261 7.41 14.80 6.39
CA GLN A 261 8.19 14.85 5.16
C GLN A 261 8.93 16.19 5.07
N PHE A 262 10.21 16.13 4.74
CA PHE A 262 11.11 17.26 4.66
C PHE A 262 11.85 17.20 3.33
N SER A 263 11.83 18.27 2.55
CA SER A 263 12.51 18.38 1.27
C SER A 263 13.29 19.68 1.21
N PHE A 264 14.54 19.58 0.74
CA PHE A 264 15.43 20.70 0.50
C PHE A 264 15.98 20.56 -0.92
N SER A 265 16.00 21.62 -1.70
CA SER A 265 16.65 21.67 -3.00
C SER A 265 17.61 22.82 -3.04
N TYR A 266 18.83 22.61 -3.49
CA TYR A 266 19.87 23.63 -3.64
C TYR A 266 20.23 23.82 -5.10
N ASP A 267 20.02 25.02 -5.61
CA ASP A 267 20.43 25.47 -6.96
C ASP A 267 19.94 24.52 -8.07
N LYS A 268 18.87 23.75 -7.84
CA LYS A 268 18.35 22.70 -8.74
C LYS A 268 19.40 21.67 -9.16
N ARG A 269 20.30 21.31 -8.26
CA ARG A 269 21.40 20.35 -8.49
C ARG A 269 21.61 19.36 -7.37
N PHE A 270 21.08 19.68 -6.19
CA PHE A 270 21.21 18.84 -5.03
C PHE A 270 19.90 18.86 -4.25
N ASP A 271 19.29 17.69 -4.10
CA ASP A 271 18.07 17.52 -3.34
C ASP A 271 18.29 16.62 -2.14
N ILE A 272 17.67 16.97 -1.03
CA ILE A 272 17.58 16.16 0.18
C ILE A 272 16.11 15.93 0.46
N GLY A 273 15.71 14.66 0.50
CA GLY A 273 14.38 14.22 0.95
C GLY A 273 14.50 13.38 2.21
N ALA A 274 13.76 13.71 3.24
CA ALA A 274 13.64 12.88 4.44
C ALA A 274 12.18 12.63 4.77
N GLN A 275 11.86 11.44 5.26
CA GLN A 275 10.53 11.11 5.76
C GLN A 275 10.63 10.28 7.03
N VAL A 276 9.67 10.50 7.91
CA VAL A 276 9.46 9.73 9.14
C VAL A 276 7.98 9.42 9.27
N GLY A 277 7.64 8.17 9.51
CA GLY A 277 6.27 7.74 9.68
C GLY A 277 6.14 6.77 10.85
N ILE A 278 5.04 6.86 11.58
CA ILE A 278 4.68 5.94 12.66
C ILE A 278 3.21 5.58 12.54
N ALA A 279 2.88 4.32 12.77
CA ALA A 279 1.50 3.86 12.90
C ALA A 279 1.41 2.86 14.05
N THR A 280 0.35 2.93 14.82
CA THR A 280 -0.03 1.92 15.80
C THR A 280 -1.49 1.59 15.59
N GLN A 281 -1.82 0.31 15.61
CA GLN A 281 -3.21 -0.12 15.53
C GLN A 281 -3.44 -1.35 16.39
N SER A 282 -4.65 -1.48 16.91
CA SER A 282 -5.13 -2.64 17.62
C SER A 282 -6.54 -2.97 17.19
N TYR A 283 -6.85 -4.25 17.06
CA TYR A 283 -8.16 -4.69 16.57
C TYR A 283 -8.55 -6.07 17.06
N GLY A 284 -9.86 -6.28 17.15
CA GLY A 284 -10.44 -7.60 17.26
C GLY A 284 -10.30 -8.34 15.94
N ALA A 285 -9.74 -9.55 15.99
CA ALA A 285 -9.40 -10.36 14.83
C ALA A 285 -10.33 -11.60 14.74
N ASN A 286 -11.63 -11.35 14.55
CA ASN A 286 -12.64 -12.42 14.50
C ASN A 286 -12.34 -13.43 13.38
N THR A 287 -12.05 -14.68 13.75
CA THR A 287 -11.81 -15.81 12.84
C THR A 287 -10.69 -15.62 11.80
N PHE A 288 -9.72 -14.71 12.03
CA PHE A 288 -8.70 -14.35 11.04
C PHE A 288 -7.86 -15.54 10.58
N TYR A 289 -7.36 -16.33 11.51
CA TYR A 289 -6.46 -17.44 11.20
C TYR A 289 -7.10 -18.81 11.45
N SER A 290 -8.30 -18.86 12.04
CA SER A 290 -9.04 -20.09 12.26
C SER A 290 -10.52 -19.80 12.49
N ALA A 291 -11.39 -20.48 11.77
CA ALA A 291 -12.84 -20.40 11.96
C ALA A 291 -13.33 -20.89 13.36
N LYS A 292 -12.47 -21.60 14.10
CA LYS A 292 -12.77 -22.10 15.45
C LYS A 292 -12.64 -21.01 16.54
N TYR A 293 -11.91 -19.92 16.26
CA TYR A 293 -11.60 -18.88 17.25
C TYR A 293 -12.13 -17.54 16.75
N ASN A 294 -13.24 -17.07 17.34
CA ASN A 294 -13.88 -15.81 17.01
C ASN A 294 -13.40 -14.64 17.88
N ASN A 295 -12.60 -14.88 18.92
CA ASN A 295 -12.16 -13.88 19.87
C ASN A 295 -10.63 -13.71 19.86
N GLN A 296 -10.06 -13.58 18.65
CA GLN A 296 -8.63 -13.28 18.47
C GLN A 296 -8.41 -11.77 18.60
N TYR A 297 -7.16 -11.38 18.86
CA TYR A 297 -6.75 -9.97 18.97
C TYR A 297 -5.37 -9.79 18.36
N GLU A 298 -5.16 -8.64 17.74
CA GLU A 298 -3.86 -8.27 17.20
C GLU A 298 -3.58 -6.79 17.44
N LYS A 299 -2.32 -6.49 17.73
CA LYS A 299 -1.79 -5.13 17.80
C LYS A 299 -0.51 -5.06 17.00
N THR A 300 -0.43 -4.08 16.08
CA THR A 300 0.75 -3.84 15.28
C THR A 300 1.27 -2.42 15.47
N ASP A 301 2.61 -2.27 15.46
CA ASP A 301 3.28 -0.98 15.42
C ASP A 301 4.22 -0.98 14.19
N HIS A 302 4.19 0.09 13.42
CA HIS A 302 5.09 0.31 12.28
C HIS A 302 5.76 1.67 12.40
N GLY A 303 7.09 1.69 12.32
CA GLY A 303 7.92 2.88 12.25
C GLY A 303 8.74 2.89 10.98
N LEU A 304 8.82 4.04 10.30
CA LEU A 304 9.61 4.26 9.10
C LEU A 304 10.45 5.51 9.27
N ALA A 305 11.72 5.44 8.86
CA ALA A 305 12.55 6.62 8.61
C ALA A 305 13.33 6.42 7.31
N SER A 306 13.43 7.44 6.46
CA SER A 306 14.30 7.38 5.30
C SER A 306 14.93 8.75 4.99
N LEU A 307 16.11 8.67 4.37
CA LEU A 307 16.87 9.80 3.86
C LEU A 307 17.26 9.50 2.41
N ASN A 308 16.86 10.38 1.51
CA ASN A 308 17.18 10.33 0.10
C ASN A 308 18.00 11.59 -0.24
N LEU A 309 19.12 11.39 -0.90
CA LEU A 309 19.95 12.48 -1.42
C LEU A 309 19.98 12.32 -2.94
N SER A 310 19.83 13.41 -3.69
CA SER A 310 19.99 13.39 -5.15
C SER A 310 20.97 14.45 -5.58
N LEU A 311 21.98 14.04 -6.35
CA LEU A 311 22.96 14.89 -7.01
C LEU A 311 22.73 14.80 -8.51
N HIS A 312 22.52 15.92 -9.18
CA HIS A 312 22.25 15.95 -10.62
C HIS A 312 22.69 17.26 -11.25
N ASP A 313 22.83 17.31 -12.56
CA ASP A 313 22.95 18.55 -13.28
C ASP A 313 21.58 19.23 -13.50
N VAL A 314 21.56 20.50 -13.85
CA VAL A 314 20.32 21.27 -14.03
C VAL A 314 19.40 20.67 -15.11
N ALA A 315 19.96 19.99 -16.09
CA ALA A 315 19.24 19.35 -17.17
C ALA A 315 18.83 17.88 -16.86
N HIS A 316 19.18 17.36 -15.69
CA HIS A 316 19.01 15.93 -15.32
C HIS A 316 19.56 14.96 -16.37
N THR A 317 20.72 15.32 -16.97
CA THR A 317 21.41 14.42 -17.90
C THR A 317 22.10 13.27 -17.15
N TRP A 318 22.50 13.53 -15.92
CA TRP A 318 22.95 12.50 -14.98
C TRP A 318 22.37 12.77 -13.58
N GLU A 319 22.18 11.71 -12.85
CA GLU A 319 21.69 11.77 -11.47
C GLU A 319 22.26 10.61 -10.66
N VAL A 320 22.65 10.86 -9.41
CA VAL A 320 23.10 9.87 -8.44
C VAL A 320 22.29 10.04 -7.16
N THR A 321 21.60 8.99 -6.76
CA THR A 321 20.65 9.03 -5.64
C THR A 321 20.94 7.93 -4.63
N PRO A 322 21.78 8.18 -3.60
CA PRO A 322 21.83 7.33 -2.41
C PRO A 322 20.57 7.51 -1.58
N THR A 323 20.03 6.39 -1.08
CA THR A 323 18.88 6.34 -0.19
C THR A 323 19.19 5.42 0.99
N PHE A 324 18.86 5.86 2.20
CA PHE A 324 18.96 5.05 3.42
C PHE A 324 17.58 4.97 4.04
N TYR A 325 17.23 3.79 4.57
CA TYR A 325 15.94 3.62 5.24
C TYR A 325 16.03 2.63 6.40
N TYR A 326 15.11 2.81 7.32
CA TYR A 326 14.88 1.93 8.46
C TYR A 326 13.38 1.73 8.63
N ASN A 327 12.98 0.44 8.72
CA ASN A 327 11.63 0.06 9.12
C ASN A 327 11.68 -0.75 10.40
N LYS A 328 10.76 -0.45 11.29
CA LYS A 328 10.50 -1.16 12.54
C LYS A 328 9.08 -1.70 12.54
N PHE A 329 8.93 -2.99 12.71
CA PHE A 329 7.62 -3.62 12.86
C PHE A 329 7.56 -4.34 14.21
N LYS A 330 6.45 -4.18 14.91
CA LYS A 330 6.11 -4.98 16.07
C LYS A 330 4.72 -5.56 15.88
N ASP A 331 4.56 -6.78 16.36
CA ASP A 331 3.31 -7.51 16.29
C ASP A 331 3.08 -8.24 17.60
N HIS A 332 1.89 -8.08 18.17
CA HIS A 332 1.41 -8.80 19.33
C HIS A 332 0.07 -9.44 19.01
N TYR A 333 0.08 -10.74 18.87
CA TYR A 333 -1.09 -11.57 18.56
C TYR A 333 -1.54 -12.39 19.74
N GLN A 334 -2.87 -12.49 19.95
CA GLN A 334 -3.51 -13.37 20.91
C GLN A 334 -4.57 -14.22 20.23
N LEU A 335 -4.44 -15.55 20.30
CA LEU A 335 -5.44 -16.49 19.79
C LEU A 335 -6.78 -16.37 20.56
N ILE A 336 -6.69 -16.02 21.85
CA ILE A 336 -7.84 -15.71 22.70
C ILE A 336 -7.58 -14.36 23.36
N ARG A 337 -8.32 -13.35 22.97
CA ARG A 337 -8.20 -11.97 23.46
C ARG A 337 -8.20 -11.90 25.00
N GLY A 338 -7.20 -11.24 25.55
CA GLY A 338 -7.04 -11.07 26.99
C GLY A 338 -6.43 -12.27 27.71
N LYS A 339 -6.08 -13.35 27.02
CA LYS A 339 -5.33 -14.46 27.61
C LYS A 339 -3.87 -14.40 27.21
N ALA A 340 -3.00 -14.32 28.24
CA ALA A 340 -1.56 -14.27 28.08
C ALA A 340 -0.93 -15.68 28.05
N GLY A 341 0.26 -15.78 27.48
CA GLY A 341 1.12 -16.95 27.53
C GLY A 341 1.12 -17.80 26.27
N ALA A 342 2.22 -18.53 26.06
CA ALA A 342 2.42 -19.38 24.89
C ALA A 342 1.35 -20.48 24.76
N ALA A 343 0.93 -21.08 25.89
CA ALA A 343 -0.12 -22.10 25.92
C ALA A 343 -1.50 -21.57 25.48
N ALA A 344 -1.74 -20.27 25.61
CA ALA A 344 -2.94 -19.59 25.14
C ALA A 344 -2.81 -19.08 23.68
N GLY A 345 -1.70 -19.36 22.98
CA GLY A 345 -1.46 -18.94 21.61
C GLY A 345 -1.10 -17.46 21.45
N GLU A 346 -0.50 -16.86 22.49
CA GLU A 346 0.00 -15.50 22.43
C GLU A 346 1.41 -15.44 21.86
N ASN A 347 1.63 -14.56 20.87
CA ASN A 347 2.91 -14.37 20.20
C ASN A 347 3.31 -12.90 20.13
N TYR A 348 4.63 -12.66 20.18
CA TYR A 348 5.25 -11.35 20.00
C TYR A 348 6.35 -11.42 18.97
N HIS A 349 6.39 -10.44 18.08
CA HIS A 349 7.39 -10.28 17.06
C HIS A 349 7.95 -8.86 17.09
N ASP A 350 9.24 -8.73 16.89
CA ASP A 350 9.98 -7.47 16.84
C ASP A 350 10.97 -7.54 15.68
N LEU A 351 10.64 -6.87 14.57
CA LEU A 351 11.40 -6.93 13.32
C LEU A 351 12.00 -5.57 13.00
N ASP A 352 13.29 -5.58 12.67
CA ASP A 352 14.04 -4.45 12.14
C ASP A 352 14.45 -4.73 10.70
N VAL A 353 14.32 -3.73 9.81
CA VAL A 353 14.85 -3.74 8.45
C VAL A 353 15.67 -2.47 8.22
N TRP A 354 16.98 -2.63 8.00
CA TRP A 354 17.86 -1.54 7.56
C TRP A 354 18.18 -1.71 6.09
N GLY A 355 18.09 -0.65 5.32
CA GLY A 355 18.41 -0.69 3.93
C GLY A 355 19.17 0.52 3.46
N GLY A 356 19.99 0.31 2.43
CA GLY A 356 20.66 1.34 1.69
C GLY A 356 20.62 1.01 0.20
N SER A 357 20.38 2.02 -0.62
CA SER A 357 20.44 1.91 -2.06
C SER A 357 21.26 3.05 -2.66
N LEU A 358 21.91 2.75 -3.77
CA LEU A 358 22.56 3.73 -4.63
C LEU A 358 22.03 3.53 -6.04
N ASN A 359 21.35 4.54 -6.57
CA ASN A 359 20.90 4.55 -7.95
C ASN A 359 21.66 5.65 -8.71
N ALA A 360 22.24 5.30 -9.84
CA ALA A 360 22.88 6.24 -10.74
C ALA A 360 22.31 6.11 -12.14
N ASN A 361 21.95 7.20 -12.76
CA ASN A 361 21.45 7.20 -14.13
C ASN A 361 22.10 8.29 -14.97
N ILE A 362 22.18 8.02 -16.28
CA ILE A 362 22.72 8.95 -17.27
C ILE A 362 21.87 8.90 -18.55
N SER A 363 21.55 10.08 -19.06
CA SER A 363 20.89 10.29 -20.36
C SER A 363 21.95 10.62 -21.41
N TRP A 364 21.93 9.89 -22.54
CA TRP A 364 22.91 10.04 -23.61
C TRP A 364 22.25 9.73 -24.96
N PHE A 365 22.99 9.75 -26.07
CA PHE A 365 22.40 9.67 -27.41
C PHE A 365 21.64 8.35 -27.70
N LEU A 366 21.96 7.25 -27.00
CA LEU A 366 21.22 5.97 -27.12
C LEU A 366 20.01 5.87 -26.18
N GLY A 367 19.78 6.86 -25.31
CA GLY A 367 18.69 6.85 -24.34
C GLY A 367 19.16 7.04 -22.91
N LYS A 368 18.61 6.27 -21.96
CA LYS A 368 18.91 6.38 -20.52
C LYS A 368 19.46 5.07 -19.97
N THR A 369 20.62 5.12 -19.32
CA THR A 369 21.22 3.98 -18.59
C THR A 369 21.11 4.20 -17.10
N ALA A 370 20.69 3.20 -16.34
CA ALA A 370 20.69 3.22 -14.88
C ALA A 370 21.42 2.01 -14.31
N VAL A 371 22.17 2.24 -13.24
CA VAL A 371 22.82 1.22 -12.42
C VAL A 371 22.32 1.38 -10.99
N GLY A 372 21.85 0.30 -10.39
CA GLY A 372 21.37 0.28 -9.01
C GLY A 372 22.16 -0.72 -8.17
N PHE A 373 22.41 -0.35 -6.92
CA PHE A 373 22.91 -1.25 -5.89
C PHE A 373 22.01 -1.09 -4.65
N ASP A 374 21.41 -2.18 -4.18
CA ASP A 374 20.60 -2.16 -2.96
C ASP A 374 21.11 -3.24 -2.00
N ILE A 375 21.21 -2.92 -0.73
CA ILE A 375 21.48 -3.85 0.35
C ILE A 375 20.47 -3.63 1.46
N SER A 376 19.89 -4.71 1.98
CA SER A 376 19.01 -4.65 3.14
C SER A 376 19.31 -5.80 4.10
N LYS A 377 19.25 -5.50 5.38
CA LYS A 377 19.39 -6.47 6.48
C LYS A 377 18.09 -6.52 7.25
N GLU A 378 17.55 -7.72 7.38
CA GLU A 378 16.36 -8.04 8.15
C GLU A 378 16.77 -8.77 9.42
N ARG A 379 16.17 -8.42 10.57
CA ARG A 379 16.39 -9.10 11.85
C ARG A 379 15.09 -9.16 12.64
N ILE A 380 14.63 -10.35 12.93
CA ILE A 380 13.46 -10.60 13.79
C ILE A 380 13.88 -11.21 15.12
N TYR A 381 13.34 -10.67 16.23
CA TYR A 381 13.25 -11.34 17.52
C TYR A 381 11.80 -11.75 17.74
N SER A 382 11.60 -12.98 18.20
CA SER A 382 10.25 -13.54 18.26
C SER A 382 10.08 -14.54 19.39
N THR A 383 8.83 -14.74 19.80
CA THR A 383 8.45 -15.88 20.66
C THR A 383 8.17 -17.15 19.86
N ALA A 384 7.99 -17.05 18.54
CA ALA A 384 7.56 -18.16 17.68
C ALA A 384 8.42 -18.36 16.42
N LEU A 385 8.98 -17.28 15.82
CA LEU A 385 9.64 -17.29 14.52
C LEU A 385 11.16 -17.17 14.65
N GLY A 386 11.91 -18.00 13.91
CA GLY A 386 13.37 -18.00 13.88
C GLY A 386 13.98 -19.18 14.64
N GLU A 387 15.29 -19.18 14.70
CA GLU A 387 16.10 -20.16 15.43
C GLU A 387 16.09 -19.86 16.94
N THR A 388 16.11 -20.92 17.76
CA THR A 388 16.12 -20.79 19.23
C THR A 388 17.42 -20.16 19.68
N LEU A 389 17.33 -19.12 20.51
CA LEU A 389 18.46 -18.48 21.15
C LEU A 389 18.95 -19.32 22.37
N ALA A 390 20.23 -19.17 22.71
CA ALA A 390 20.70 -19.59 24.01
C ALA A 390 20.05 -18.75 25.14
N GLU A 391 19.82 -19.31 26.32
CA GLU A 391 19.06 -18.65 27.39
C GLU A 391 19.66 -17.30 27.83
N ASP A 392 20.99 -17.18 27.81
CA ASP A 392 21.73 -15.95 28.14
C ASP A 392 21.53 -14.83 27.09
N LYS A 393 20.92 -15.15 25.94
CA LYS A 393 20.61 -14.21 24.82
C LYS A 393 19.12 -13.89 24.69
N TYR A 394 18.28 -14.37 25.58
CA TYR A 394 16.88 -14.00 25.61
C TYR A 394 16.72 -12.50 25.85
N LYS A 395 15.66 -11.92 25.29
CA LYS A 395 15.38 -10.49 25.43
C LYS A 395 14.00 -10.27 26.02
N ASP A 396 13.93 -9.42 27.02
CA ASP A 396 12.68 -9.04 27.66
C ASP A 396 11.75 -8.32 26.66
N ILE A 397 10.46 -8.62 26.76
CA ILE A 397 9.40 -7.95 26.02
C ILE A 397 8.83 -6.85 26.90
N SER A 398 8.98 -5.60 26.47
CA SER A 398 8.47 -4.46 27.25
C SER A 398 6.96 -4.56 27.47
N GLY A 399 6.53 -4.54 28.73
CA GLY A 399 5.13 -4.61 29.12
C GLY A 399 4.56 -6.04 29.18
N SER A 400 5.40 -7.07 29.16
CA SER A 400 5.03 -8.48 29.31
C SER A 400 6.04 -9.20 30.18
N ASP A 401 5.62 -10.27 30.85
CA ASP A 401 6.51 -11.18 31.60
C ASP A 401 7.24 -12.18 30.69
N ARG A 402 7.05 -12.08 29.37
CA ARG A 402 7.64 -12.96 28.36
C ARG A 402 8.94 -12.41 27.80
N GLN A 403 9.71 -13.29 27.19
CA GLN A 403 10.95 -12.98 26.49
C GLN A 403 10.91 -13.43 25.03
N TYR A 404 11.62 -12.73 24.16
CA TYR A 404 11.95 -13.21 22.83
C TYR A 404 12.99 -14.33 22.97
N THR A 405 12.62 -15.53 22.61
CA THR A 405 13.46 -16.75 22.74
C THR A 405 14.02 -17.21 21.39
N LYS A 406 13.62 -16.55 20.29
CA LYS A 406 14.01 -16.89 18.92
C LYS A 406 14.50 -15.67 18.17
N LYS A 407 15.37 -15.92 17.17
CA LYS A 407 15.93 -14.89 16.28
C LYS A 407 16.02 -15.43 14.85
N GLY A 408 15.68 -14.58 13.88
CA GLY A 408 15.98 -14.77 12.46
C GLY A 408 16.74 -13.56 11.91
N GLU A 409 17.64 -13.81 10.97
CA GLU A 409 18.42 -12.73 10.34
C GLU A 409 18.77 -13.13 8.90
N ARG A 410 18.61 -12.20 7.96
CA ARG A 410 19.08 -12.39 6.57
C ARG A 410 19.47 -11.06 5.94
N THR A 411 20.38 -11.12 4.99
CA THR A 411 20.84 -9.96 4.20
C THR A 411 20.51 -10.21 2.76
N ASN A 412 19.87 -9.24 2.13
CA ASN A 412 19.52 -9.24 0.72
C ASN A 412 20.37 -8.20 -0.02
N THR A 413 21.06 -8.60 -1.10
CA THR A 413 21.90 -7.74 -1.93
C THR A 413 21.40 -7.82 -3.37
N ASN A 414 21.14 -6.67 -3.98
CA ASN A 414 20.70 -6.53 -5.36
C ASN A 414 21.67 -5.64 -6.14
N ILE A 415 22.04 -6.07 -7.34
CA ILE A 415 22.74 -5.27 -8.33
C ILE A 415 21.84 -5.21 -9.56
N MET A 416 21.56 -4.02 -10.06
CA MET A 416 20.62 -3.79 -11.15
C MET A 416 21.31 -2.99 -12.26
N LEU A 417 21.08 -3.42 -13.48
CA LEU A 417 21.48 -2.71 -14.70
C LEU A 417 20.26 -2.58 -15.59
N GLU A 418 19.95 -1.37 -16.01
CA GLU A 418 18.85 -1.07 -16.92
C GLU A 418 19.33 -0.09 -18.00
N HIS A 419 18.94 -0.35 -19.24
CA HIS A 419 19.09 0.61 -20.33
C HIS A 419 17.76 0.79 -21.06
N ASN A 420 17.39 2.04 -21.26
CA ASN A 420 16.18 2.46 -21.94
C ASN A 420 16.57 3.13 -23.28
N PHE A 421 16.46 2.37 -24.38
CA PHE A 421 16.58 2.90 -25.73
C PHE A 421 15.34 3.71 -26.06
N ILE A 422 15.51 4.98 -26.41
CA ILE A 422 14.42 5.88 -26.79
C ILE A 422 14.69 6.37 -28.22
N PHE A 423 13.86 5.94 -29.14
CA PHE A 423 14.03 6.25 -30.57
C PHE A 423 12.69 6.48 -31.24
N GLY A 424 12.43 7.73 -31.67
CA GLY A 424 11.15 8.11 -32.26
C GLY A 424 9.99 7.78 -31.31
N GLY A 425 9.01 7.00 -31.79
CA GLY A 425 7.87 6.53 -31.00
C GLY A 425 8.14 5.25 -30.20
N PHE A 426 9.37 4.66 -30.27
CA PHE A 426 9.73 3.43 -29.57
C PHE A 426 10.48 3.72 -28.28
N THR A 427 10.16 2.96 -27.23
CA THR A 427 10.98 2.85 -26.02
C THR A 427 11.18 1.38 -25.69
N LEU A 428 12.42 0.93 -25.67
CA LEU A 428 12.81 -0.41 -25.25
C LEU A 428 13.63 -0.32 -23.97
N SER A 429 13.10 -0.80 -22.86
CA SER A 429 13.82 -0.97 -21.61
C SER A 429 14.31 -2.41 -21.50
N THR A 430 15.59 -2.61 -21.35
CA THR A 430 16.17 -3.94 -21.08
C THR A 430 17.06 -3.88 -19.85
N GLY A 431 17.14 -4.99 -19.12
CA GLY A 431 18.00 -5.00 -17.93
C GLY A 431 17.99 -6.33 -17.20
N VAL A 432 18.75 -6.37 -16.13
CA VAL A 432 18.93 -7.55 -15.29
C VAL A 432 19.03 -7.13 -13.82
N LEU A 433 18.41 -7.93 -12.96
CA LEU A 433 18.64 -7.94 -11.52
C LEU A 433 19.55 -9.13 -11.21
N ALA A 434 20.69 -8.89 -10.55
CA ALA A 434 21.48 -9.91 -9.88
C ALA A 434 21.18 -9.84 -8.38
N ASN A 435 20.63 -10.91 -7.82
CA ASN A 435 20.25 -11.00 -6.41
C ASN A 435 21.08 -12.05 -5.69
N LYS A 436 21.45 -11.73 -4.44
CA LYS A 436 22.11 -12.62 -3.50
C LYS A 436 21.46 -12.47 -2.14
N ASN A 437 21.12 -13.60 -1.49
CA ASN A 437 20.44 -13.59 -0.18
C ASN A 437 21.07 -14.63 0.75
N THR A 438 21.43 -14.22 1.98
CA THR A 438 22.05 -15.11 2.98
C THR A 438 21.08 -16.13 3.56
N GLY A 439 19.78 -15.96 3.41
CA GLY A 439 18.75 -16.95 3.76
C GLY A 439 18.62 -18.09 2.73
N LEU A 440 19.45 -18.08 1.67
CA LEU A 440 19.61 -19.13 0.68
C LEU A 440 21.07 -19.62 0.67
N ASP A 441 21.51 -20.18 -0.45
CA ASP A 441 22.89 -20.64 -0.70
C ASP A 441 23.92 -19.49 -0.85
N ASN A 442 23.50 -18.24 -0.67
CA ASN A 442 24.34 -17.04 -0.76
C ASN A 442 25.05 -16.85 -2.11
N ASN A 443 24.49 -17.41 -3.20
CA ASN A 443 24.96 -17.25 -4.57
C ASN A 443 24.15 -16.19 -5.33
N PHE A 444 24.78 -15.56 -6.33
CA PHE A 444 24.05 -14.65 -7.21
C PHE A 444 23.12 -15.40 -8.16
N ARG A 445 21.87 -14.92 -8.24
CA ARG A 445 20.86 -15.36 -9.19
C ARG A 445 20.43 -14.19 -10.07
N PHE A 446 20.16 -14.46 -11.36
CA PHE A 446 19.94 -13.44 -12.36
C PHE A 446 18.49 -13.45 -12.87
N TYR A 447 17.87 -12.27 -12.89
CA TYR A 447 16.49 -12.06 -13.31
C TYR A 447 16.46 -11.00 -14.43
N PRO A 448 16.62 -11.44 -15.69
CA PRO A 448 16.53 -10.56 -16.84
C PRO A 448 15.11 -10.18 -17.17
N GLY A 449 14.96 -9.10 -17.94
CA GLY A 449 13.68 -8.70 -18.49
C GLY A 449 13.81 -7.58 -19.50
N PHE A 450 12.74 -7.42 -20.28
CA PHE A 450 12.60 -6.29 -21.18
C PHE A 450 11.15 -5.80 -21.20
N ASP A 451 10.99 -4.51 -21.48
CA ASP A 451 9.70 -3.85 -21.71
C ASP A 451 9.82 -3.01 -22.98
N LEU A 452 8.88 -3.15 -23.88
CA LEU A 452 8.80 -2.43 -25.14
C LEU A 452 7.52 -1.61 -25.18
N SER A 453 7.61 -0.36 -25.60
CA SER A 453 6.43 0.39 -26.01
C SER A 453 6.62 1.04 -27.37
N TYR A 454 5.52 1.17 -28.11
CA TYR A 454 5.45 1.86 -29.40
C TYR A 454 4.29 2.82 -29.43
N ARG A 455 4.58 4.09 -29.73
CA ARG A 455 3.61 5.16 -29.83
C ARG A 455 3.60 5.70 -31.25
N PRO A 456 2.74 5.18 -32.15
CA PRO A 456 2.65 5.62 -33.53
C PRO A 456 2.13 7.06 -33.67
N ASN A 457 1.33 7.53 -32.71
CA ASN A 457 0.78 8.88 -32.64
C ASN A 457 0.43 9.25 -31.18
N GLN A 458 -0.13 10.44 -30.96
CA GLN A 458 -0.47 10.93 -29.61
C GLN A 458 -1.61 10.13 -28.94
N ASN A 459 -2.44 9.41 -29.71
CA ASN A 459 -3.63 8.73 -29.21
C ASN A 459 -3.36 7.29 -28.81
N TRP A 460 -2.46 6.58 -29.51
CA TRP A 460 -2.21 5.17 -29.33
C TRP A 460 -0.84 4.89 -28.76
N LYS A 461 -0.77 3.96 -27.81
CA LYS A 461 0.47 3.39 -27.30
C LYS A 461 0.30 1.90 -27.07
N PHE A 462 1.19 1.10 -27.64
CA PHE A 462 1.26 -0.35 -27.51
C PHE A 462 2.38 -0.75 -26.59
N TYR A 463 2.20 -1.86 -25.85
CA TYR A 463 3.15 -2.38 -24.88
C TYR A 463 3.36 -3.87 -25.07
N ALA A 464 4.60 -4.32 -24.86
CA ALA A 464 4.93 -5.73 -24.71
C ALA A 464 6.04 -5.87 -23.67
N SER A 465 5.97 -6.86 -22.80
CA SER A 465 6.99 -7.07 -21.79
C SER A 465 7.19 -8.54 -21.47
N TRP A 466 8.42 -8.86 -21.06
CA TRP A 466 8.79 -10.12 -20.45
C TRP A 466 9.76 -9.86 -19.31
N ASN A 467 9.45 -10.36 -18.12
CA ASN A 467 10.27 -10.17 -16.93
C ASN A 467 10.28 -11.41 -16.06
N LYS A 468 11.43 -11.71 -15.46
CA LYS A 468 11.58 -12.74 -14.42
C LYS A 468 11.61 -12.11 -13.04
N ALA A 469 11.10 -12.82 -12.06
CA ALA A 469 11.03 -12.40 -10.65
C ALA A 469 11.29 -13.56 -9.70
N LEU A 470 11.61 -13.20 -8.46
CA LEU A 470 11.84 -14.10 -7.33
C LEU A 470 11.06 -13.58 -6.12
N ARG A 471 10.49 -14.48 -5.29
CA ARG A 471 10.02 -14.18 -3.94
C ARG A 471 10.69 -15.10 -2.92
N MET A 472 11.24 -14.52 -1.86
CA MET A 472 11.75 -15.25 -0.72
C MET A 472 10.60 -15.72 0.18
N PRO A 473 10.67 -16.91 0.80
CA PRO A 473 9.76 -17.28 1.88
C PRO A 473 9.80 -16.25 3.01
N THR A 474 8.65 -15.97 3.62
CA THR A 474 8.54 -15.11 4.80
C THR A 474 9.06 -15.82 6.05
N TYR A 475 9.31 -15.08 7.15
CA TYR A 475 9.67 -15.74 8.42
C TYR A 475 8.51 -16.60 8.94
N THR A 476 7.26 -16.23 8.65
CA THR A 476 6.08 -17.05 8.98
C THR A 476 6.09 -18.36 8.19
N ASP A 477 6.33 -18.31 6.87
CA ASP A 477 6.41 -19.52 6.03
C ASP A 477 7.48 -20.50 6.57
N LEU A 478 8.62 -19.98 7.00
CA LEU A 478 9.75 -20.83 7.44
C LEU A 478 9.56 -21.42 8.85
N TYR A 479 9.01 -20.67 9.80
CA TYR A 479 9.22 -20.99 11.21
C TYR A 479 7.95 -21.15 12.04
N ILE A 480 6.75 -20.73 11.56
CA ILE A 480 5.54 -20.83 12.38
C ILE A 480 5.24 -22.29 12.74
N SER A 481 4.91 -22.54 14.00
CA SER A 481 4.40 -23.83 14.45
C SER A 481 3.39 -23.59 15.57
N ASN A 482 2.12 -23.88 15.29
CA ASN A 482 1.02 -23.70 16.21
C ASN A 482 -0.05 -24.80 16.01
N VAL A 483 -1.20 -24.64 16.65
CA VAL A 483 -2.31 -25.64 16.56
C VAL A 483 -3.01 -25.68 15.21
N VAL A 484 -2.75 -24.72 14.33
CA VAL A 484 -3.42 -24.56 13.02
C VAL A 484 -2.46 -24.72 11.85
N GLN A 485 -1.18 -24.31 12.01
CA GLN A 485 -0.22 -24.13 10.95
C GLN A 485 1.16 -24.71 11.31
N GLN A 486 1.85 -25.24 10.30
CA GLN A 486 3.22 -25.75 10.39
C GLN A 486 4.07 -25.20 9.25
N GLY A 487 5.12 -24.43 9.57
CA GLY A 487 6.11 -23.89 8.67
C GLY A 487 7.15 -24.91 8.22
N ASP A 488 7.90 -24.59 7.15
CA ASP A 488 8.95 -25.44 6.59
C ASP A 488 10.21 -24.64 6.25
N ILE A 489 11.33 -24.93 6.93
CA ILE A 489 12.61 -24.26 6.69
C ILE A 489 13.30 -24.70 5.38
N THR A 490 12.79 -25.72 4.71
CA THR A 490 13.38 -26.28 3.47
C THR A 490 12.76 -25.66 2.21
N LEU A 491 11.85 -24.70 2.35
CA LEU A 491 11.18 -24.05 1.23
C LEU A 491 12.16 -23.41 0.25
N ASN A 492 11.95 -23.72 -1.04
CA ASN A 492 12.58 -23.01 -2.13
C ASN A 492 11.91 -21.65 -2.38
N PRO A 493 12.67 -20.62 -2.80
CA PRO A 493 12.05 -19.37 -3.23
C PRO A 493 11.20 -19.58 -4.49
N GLU A 494 10.07 -18.88 -4.55
CA GLU A 494 9.21 -18.86 -5.73
C GLU A 494 9.91 -18.15 -6.91
N LYS A 495 9.65 -18.61 -8.12
CA LYS A 495 10.12 -18.00 -9.37
C LYS A 495 8.97 -17.74 -10.30
N ASN A 496 9.00 -16.62 -10.99
CA ASN A 496 7.99 -16.21 -11.95
C ASN A 496 8.61 -15.72 -13.25
N SER A 497 7.96 -16.03 -14.36
CA SER A 497 8.23 -15.50 -15.70
C SER A 497 6.94 -14.95 -16.27
N THR A 498 6.82 -13.62 -16.35
CA THR A 498 5.59 -12.94 -16.78
C THR A 498 5.76 -12.32 -18.16
N PHE A 499 4.84 -12.65 -19.08
CA PHE A 499 4.64 -12.00 -20.37
C PHE A 499 3.41 -11.08 -20.25
N LYS A 500 3.50 -9.87 -20.78
CA LYS A 500 2.39 -8.92 -20.81
C LYS A 500 2.36 -8.17 -22.12
N ILE A 501 1.16 -8.00 -22.68
CA ILE A 501 0.89 -7.13 -23.84
C ILE A 501 -0.23 -6.18 -23.49
N GLY A 502 -0.29 -5.03 -24.15
CA GLY A 502 -1.40 -4.12 -23.94
C GLY A 502 -1.38 -2.93 -24.86
N THR A 503 -2.46 -2.16 -24.80
CA THR A 503 -2.61 -0.92 -25.53
C THR A 503 -3.28 0.13 -24.67
N ARG A 504 -2.89 1.37 -24.88
CA ARG A 504 -3.57 2.55 -24.34
C ARG A 504 -4.07 3.40 -25.52
N TYR A 505 -5.32 3.75 -25.44
CA TYR A 505 -5.96 4.72 -26.33
C TYR A 505 -6.40 5.95 -25.55
N ARG A 506 -6.18 7.14 -26.12
CA ARG A 506 -6.59 8.38 -25.50
C ARG A 506 -6.92 9.41 -26.56
N GLN A 507 -8.14 9.94 -26.53
CA GLN A 507 -8.60 11.02 -27.41
C GLN A 507 -9.89 11.61 -26.86
N ASN A 508 -10.03 12.96 -26.92
CA ASN A 508 -11.29 13.68 -26.73
C ASN A 508 -12.11 13.15 -25.51
N GLY A 509 -11.55 13.22 -24.32
CA GLY A 509 -12.25 12.82 -23.11
C GLY A 509 -12.39 11.31 -22.88
N LEU A 510 -11.90 10.45 -23.79
CA LEU A 510 -11.81 9.00 -23.59
C LEU A 510 -10.36 8.60 -23.29
N SER A 511 -10.15 7.89 -22.21
CA SER A 511 -8.91 7.16 -21.90
C SER A 511 -9.23 5.69 -21.66
N ALA A 512 -8.59 4.78 -22.39
CA ALA A 512 -8.81 3.35 -22.25
C ALA A 512 -7.48 2.59 -22.26
N ILE A 513 -7.35 1.57 -21.40
CA ILE A 513 -6.21 0.66 -21.31
C ILE A 513 -6.76 -0.76 -21.40
N LEU A 514 -6.24 -1.56 -22.32
CA LEU A 514 -6.47 -2.99 -22.38
C LEU A 514 -5.13 -3.71 -22.26
N SER A 515 -5.01 -4.65 -21.35
CA SER A 515 -3.80 -5.45 -21.20
C SER A 515 -4.15 -6.91 -20.99
N GLY A 516 -3.32 -7.81 -21.53
CA GLY A 516 -3.34 -9.25 -21.27
C GLY A 516 -2.02 -9.70 -20.71
N PHE A 517 -2.04 -10.75 -19.88
CA PHE A 517 -0.84 -11.30 -19.25
C PHE A 517 -0.86 -12.82 -19.17
N TYR A 518 0.33 -13.41 -19.14
CA TYR A 518 0.59 -14.79 -18.80
C TYR A 518 1.77 -14.86 -17.86
N ALA A 519 1.57 -15.40 -16.67
CA ALA A 519 2.59 -15.58 -15.64
C ALA A 519 2.79 -17.07 -15.35
N HIS A 520 4.01 -17.56 -15.55
CA HIS A 520 4.43 -18.93 -15.26
C HIS A 520 5.22 -18.96 -13.97
N GLY A 521 4.58 -19.46 -12.89
CA GLY A 521 5.17 -19.62 -11.57
C GLY A 521 5.69 -21.04 -11.35
N THR A 522 6.85 -21.15 -10.70
CA THR A 522 7.44 -22.43 -10.24
C THR A 522 7.87 -22.30 -8.80
N ASP A 523 7.92 -23.44 -8.10
CA ASP A 523 8.20 -23.49 -6.65
C ASP A 523 7.22 -22.63 -5.83
N MET A 524 5.97 -22.49 -6.29
CA MET A 524 4.96 -21.64 -5.64
C MET A 524 4.69 -22.11 -4.22
N ILE A 525 4.61 -21.18 -3.29
CA ILE A 525 4.41 -21.45 -1.86
C ILE A 525 2.95 -21.22 -1.51
N ASP A 526 2.34 -22.20 -0.82
CA ASP A 526 1.02 -22.04 -0.24
C ASP A 526 0.85 -22.87 1.04
N TRP A 527 -0.12 -22.48 1.85
CA TRP A 527 -0.58 -23.17 3.04
C TRP A 527 -1.69 -24.14 2.66
N VAL A 528 -1.41 -25.44 2.70
CA VAL A 528 -2.30 -26.47 2.19
C VAL A 528 -2.53 -27.57 3.21
N GLN A 529 -3.69 -28.25 3.08
CA GLN A 529 -3.93 -29.57 3.61
C GLN A 529 -3.90 -30.58 2.46
N THR A 530 -3.05 -31.60 2.59
CA THR A 530 -3.02 -32.75 1.69
C THR A 530 -3.65 -33.95 2.36
N SER A 531 -3.87 -35.04 1.62
CA SER A 531 -4.39 -36.29 2.20
C SER A 531 -3.47 -36.85 3.30
N GLU A 532 -2.17 -36.63 3.19
CA GLU A 532 -1.17 -37.06 4.18
C GLU A 532 -1.24 -36.20 5.44
N THR A 533 -1.22 -34.86 5.30
CA THR A 533 -1.24 -33.94 6.46
C THR A 533 -2.57 -33.95 7.19
N GLU A 534 -3.71 -34.19 6.50
CA GLU A 534 -5.00 -34.34 7.17
C GLU A 534 -5.05 -35.57 8.10
N GLN A 535 -4.42 -36.68 7.70
CA GLN A 535 -4.31 -37.88 8.52
C GLN A 535 -3.30 -37.73 9.67
N GLN A 536 -2.27 -36.90 9.48
CA GLN A 536 -1.20 -36.73 10.46
C GLN A 536 -1.60 -35.82 11.63
N ASP A 537 -2.04 -34.59 11.37
CA ASP A 537 -2.27 -33.59 12.42
C ASP A 537 -3.40 -32.58 12.13
N SER A 538 -4.04 -32.68 10.97
CA SER A 538 -5.11 -31.77 10.48
C SER A 538 -4.71 -30.30 10.40
N LYS A 539 -3.42 -29.97 10.38
CA LYS A 539 -2.92 -28.60 10.21
C LYS A 539 -2.78 -28.24 8.74
N TYR A 540 -2.67 -26.95 8.49
CA TYR A 540 -2.15 -26.46 7.23
C TYR A 540 -0.61 -26.48 7.27
N HIS A 541 -0.01 -27.16 6.31
CA HIS A 541 1.43 -27.18 6.11
C HIS A 541 1.78 -26.24 4.97
N VAL A 542 2.79 -25.41 5.16
CA VAL A 542 3.35 -24.64 4.05
C VAL A 542 4.22 -25.55 3.21
N MET A 543 4.11 -25.47 1.90
CA MET A 543 4.97 -26.22 0.98
C MET A 543 5.10 -25.52 -0.38
N ASN A 544 6.11 -25.91 -1.14
CA ASN A 544 6.16 -25.57 -2.56
C ASN A 544 5.15 -26.43 -3.32
N ILE A 545 4.02 -25.85 -3.73
CA ILE A 545 2.90 -26.56 -4.40
C ILE A 545 3.15 -26.84 -5.89
N GLY A 546 4.37 -26.60 -6.38
CA GLY A 546 4.75 -26.88 -7.76
C GLY A 546 4.54 -25.69 -8.70
N LYS A 547 3.84 -25.92 -9.83
CA LYS A 547 3.65 -24.89 -10.88
C LYS A 547 2.28 -24.26 -10.81
N LEU A 548 2.25 -22.94 -10.98
CA LEU A 548 1.04 -22.16 -11.03
C LEU A 548 1.11 -21.20 -12.20
N ASN A 549 0.19 -21.34 -13.15
CA ASN A 549 0.08 -20.46 -14.32
C ASN A 549 -1.12 -19.56 -14.14
N ASN A 550 -0.90 -18.25 -14.13
CA ASN A 550 -1.95 -17.23 -14.13
C ASN A 550 -2.02 -16.59 -15.51
N MET A 551 -3.19 -16.52 -16.10
CA MET A 551 -3.44 -15.79 -17.34
C MET A 551 -4.71 -14.96 -17.22
N GLY A 552 -4.71 -13.82 -17.87
CA GLY A 552 -5.87 -12.93 -17.76
C GLY A 552 -5.75 -11.67 -18.58
N TYR A 553 -6.76 -10.82 -18.43
CA TYR A 553 -6.75 -9.49 -19.03
C TYR A 553 -7.44 -8.47 -18.12
N ASN A 554 -7.01 -7.22 -18.23
CA ASN A 554 -7.56 -6.05 -17.56
C ASN A 554 -7.98 -5.03 -18.60
N LEU A 555 -9.19 -4.49 -18.44
CA LEU A 555 -9.73 -3.37 -19.22
C LEU A 555 -10.07 -2.26 -18.24
N ASP A 556 -9.53 -1.07 -18.46
CA ASP A 556 -9.86 0.16 -17.75
C ASP A 556 -10.23 1.23 -18.76
N ALA A 557 -11.36 1.89 -18.58
CA ALA A 557 -11.80 2.99 -19.42
C ALA A 557 -12.37 4.13 -18.56
N THR A 558 -12.01 5.36 -18.91
CA THR A 558 -12.52 6.57 -18.28
C THR A 558 -13.03 7.51 -19.35
N LEU A 559 -14.27 7.97 -19.18
CA LEU A 559 -14.94 8.96 -20.00
C LEU A 559 -15.05 10.26 -19.20
N TYR A 560 -14.41 11.31 -19.65
CA TYR A 560 -14.55 12.68 -19.14
C TYR A 560 -15.68 13.36 -19.90
N MET A 561 -16.89 13.27 -19.36
CA MET A 561 -18.12 13.64 -20.09
C MET A 561 -18.17 15.12 -20.44
N GLN A 562 -17.57 16.01 -19.65
CA GLN A 562 -17.55 17.45 -19.90
C GLN A 562 -16.62 17.83 -21.07
N GLU A 563 -15.63 16.99 -21.42
CA GLU A 563 -14.81 17.14 -22.63
C GLU A 563 -15.56 16.69 -23.89
N LEU A 564 -16.50 15.72 -23.75
CA LEU A 564 -17.32 15.21 -24.84
C LEU A 564 -18.58 16.07 -25.05
N ILE A 565 -19.25 16.45 -23.99
CA ILE A 565 -20.50 17.20 -23.98
C ILE A 565 -20.35 18.36 -22.99
N PRO A 566 -20.13 19.60 -23.45
CA PRO A 566 -20.04 20.77 -22.59
C PRO A 566 -21.26 20.90 -21.68
N HIS A 567 -21.02 21.24 -20.41
CA HIS A 567 -22.05 21.40 -19.37
C HIS A 567 -22.84 20.13 -19.01
N CYS A 568 -22.34 18.93 -19.39
CA CYS A 568 -22.94 17.68 -18.92
C CYS A 568 -22.90 17.62 -17.39
N PHE A 569 -24.04 17.27 -16.76
CA PHE A 569 -24.09 17.10 -15.31
C PHE A 569 -23.31 15.87 -14.84
N ILE A 570 -23.17 14.85 -15.68
CA ILE A 570 -22.22 13.75 -15.46
C ILE A 570 -20.83 14.29 -15.79
N THR A 571 -19.91 14.21 -14.84
CA THR A 571 -18.54 14.70 -15.01
C THR A 571 -17.63 13.60 -15.51
N ARG A 572 -17.80 12.36 -15.00
CA ARG A 572 -16.92 11.24 -15.32
C ARG A 572 -17.63 9.89 -15.18
N ILE A 573 -17.31 8.97 -16.07
CA ILE A 573 -17.69 7.56 -16.00
C ILE A 573 -16.42 6.73 -16.04
N LYS A 574 -16.27 5.77 -15.11
CA LYS A 574 -15.19 4.80 -15.06
C LYS A 574 -15.72 3.39 -15.25
N LEU A 575 -15.04 2.60 -16.04
CA LEU A 575 -15.32 1.18 -16.27
C LEU A 575 -14.03 0.41 -16.09
N GLY A 576 -14.04 -0.60 -15.23
CA GLY A 576 -12.93 -1.52 -15.05
C GLY A 576 -13.44 -2.95 -15.10
N TYR A 577 -12.68 -3.84 -15.77
CA TYR A 577 -12.98 -5.27 -15.75
C TYR A 577 -11.70 -6.08 -15.80
N ALA A 578 -11.55 -7.03 -14.87
CA ALA A 578 -10.47 -8.00 -14.82
C ALA A 578 -11.02 -9.41 -14.91
N TYR A 579 -10.34 -10.24 -15.68
CA TYR A 579 -10.54 -11.68 -15.75
C TYR A 579 -9.23 -12.40 -15.54
N ILE A 580 -9.24 -13.42 -14.64
CA ILE A 580 -8.08 -14.24 -14.33
C ILE A 580 -8.49 -15.71 -14.41
N TYR A 581 -7.69 -16.49 -15.11
CA TYR A 581 -7.75 -17.95 -15.11
C TYR A 581 -6.43 -18.49 -14.56
N GLN A 582 -6.52 -19.42 -13.64
CA GLN A 582 -5.37 -20.05 -13.00
C GLN A 582 -5.39 -21.56 -13.27
N GLU A 583 -4.24 -22.08 -13.69
CA GLU A 583 -3.97 -23.50 -13.83
C GLU A 583 -2.86 -23.90 -12.86
N HIS A 584 -3.07 -24.91 -12.04
CA HIS A 584 -2.04 -25.45 -11.16
C HIS A 584 -1.68 -26.88 -11.55
N LYS A 585 -0.39 -27.21 -11.37
CA LYS A 585 0.13 -28.57 -11.54
C LYS A 585 0.98 -28.90 -10.32
N THR A 586 0.53 -29.85 -9.54
CA THR A 586 1.18 -30.32 -8.32
C THR A 586 1.23 -31.85 -8.34
N ASP A 587 2.26 -32.42 -7.72
CA ASP A 587 2.38 -33.86 -7.50
C ASP A 587 1.60 -34.34 -6.28
N ALA A 588 1.22 -33.44 -5.37
CA ALA A 588 0.45 -33.73 -4.17
C ALA A 588 -1.06 -33.50 -4.40
N THR A 589 -1.92 -34.35 -3.80
CA THR A 589 -3.36 -34.13 -3.78
C THR A 589 -3.68 -33.07 -2.72
N ILE A 590 -3.90 -31.83 -3.16
CA ILE A 590 -4.30 -30.73 -2.30
C ILE A 590 -5.79 -30.83 -2.02
N LEU A 591 -6.17 -30.99 -0.76
CA LEU A 591 -7.55 -31.00 -0.29
C LEU A 591 -8.05 -29.58 -0.02
N LYS A 592 -7.22 -28.73 0.59
CA LYS A 592 -7.52 -27.32 0.89
C LYS A 592 -6.28 -26.46 0.65
N SER A 593 -6.50 -25.24 0.17
CA SER A 593 -5.52 -24.18 0.01
C SER A 593 -6.03 -22.94 0.70
N LEU A 594 -5.16 -22.19 1.40
CA LEU A 594 -5.58 -20.95 2.08
C LEU A 594 -5.54 -19.73 1.18
N TYR A 595 -4.59 -19.69 0.23
CA TYR A 595 -4.33 -18.43 -0.48
C TYR A 595 -4.18 -18.57 -2.00
N ALA A 596 -3.29 -19.43 -2.47
CA ALA A 596 -2.90 -19.46 -3.89
C ALA A 596 -4.04 -19.86 -4.82
N LEU A 597 -4.92 -20.76 -4.40
CA LEU A 597 -6.06 -21.24 -5.20
C LEU A 597 -7.36 -20.44 -4.98
N GLU A 598 -7.37 -19.47 -4.05
CA GLU A 598 -8.50 -18.61 -3.75
C GLU A 598 -8.44 -17.26 -4.50
N TYR A 599 -8.14 -17.28 -5.78
CA TYR A 599 -7.97 -16.07 -6.57
C TYR A 599 -9.29 -15.45 -7.03
N LEU A 600 -9.24 -14.14 -7.32
CA LEU A 600 -10.36 -13.38 -7.87
C LEU A 600 -10.46 -13.63 -9.38
N ARG A 601 -11.45 -14.44 -9.82
CA ARG A 601 -11.63 -14.79 -11.23
C ARG A 601 -12.18 -13.64 -12.06
N HIS A 602 -13.19 -12.95 -11.53
CA HIS A 602 -13.81 -11.81 -12.18
C HIS A 602 -13.92 -10.64 -11.23
N LYS A 603 -13.62 -9.46 -11.73
CA LYS A 603 -13.86 -8.19 -11.06
C LYS A 603 -14.38 -7.18 -12.06
N ALA A 604 -15.53 -6.56 -11.78
CA ALA A 604 -16.02 -5.40 -12.51
C ALA A 604 -16.16 -4.21 -11.56
N VAL A 605 -15.71 -3.05 -12.01
CA VAL A 605 -15.82 -1.79 -11.28
C VAL A 605 -16.48 -0.77 -12.20
N PHE A 606 -17.55 -0.15 -11.73
CA PHE A 606 -18.22 0.96 -12.39
C PHE A 606 -18.20 2.17 -11.47
N GLY A 607 -17.73 3.30 -11.98
CA GLY A 607 -17.71 4.59 -11.28
C GLY A 607 -18.54 5.61 -12.03
N LEU A 608 -19.31 6.42 -11.32
CA LEU A 608 -20.09 7.53 -11.87
C LEU A 608 -19.95 8.74 -10.97
N ASP A 609 -19.38 9.82 -11.52
CA ASP A 609 -19.30 11.12 -10.86
C ASP A 609 -20.23 12.10 -11.57
N HIS A 610 -21.06 12.80 -10.79
CA HIS A 610 -21.97 13.78 -11.35
C HIS A 610 -22.19 14.99 -10.44
N GLN A 611 -22.44 16.12 -11.06
CA GLN A 611 -22.84 17.36 -10.37
C GLN A 611 -24.34 17.33 -10.12
N ILE A 612 -24.75 17.60 -8.89
CA ILE A 612 -26.17 17.71 -8.53
C ILE A 612 -26.61 19.18 -8.62
N TRP A 613 -25.88 20.07 -7.97
CA TRP A 613 -26.18 21.49 -7.94
C TRP A 613 -24.97 22.28 -7.43
N LYS A 614 -24.54 23.32 -8.16
CA LYS A 614 -23.41 24.19 -7.78
C LYS A 614 -22.20 23.39 -7.24
N ASN A 615 -21.95 23.45 -5.95
CA ASN A 615 -20.83 22.80 -5.27
C ASN A 615 -21.20 21.40 -4.73
N LEU A 616 -22.46 20.97 -4.90
CA LEU A 616 -22.91 19.65 -4.49
C LEU A 616 -22.70 18.64 -5.62
N SER A 617 -21.92 17.60 -5.34
CA SER A 617 -21.66 16.50 -6.25
C SER A 617 -21.88 15.14 -5.59
N ALA A 618 -22.04 14.12 -6.41
CA ALA A 618 -22.10 12.74 -5.97
C ALA A 618 -21.14 11.86 -6.76
N SER A 619 -20.55 10.91 -6.07
CA SER A 619 -19.71 9.85 -6.64
C SER A 619 -20.26 8.49 -6.24
N TRP A 620 -20.45 7.62 -7.21
CA TRP A 620 -20.96 6.27 -7.06
C TRP A 620 -19.91 5.27 -7.49
N SER A 621 -19.76 4.20 -6.75
CA SER A 621 -18.93 3.06 -7.11
C SER A 621 -19.73 1.77 -6.97
N VAL A 622 -19.80 1.01 -8.07
CA VAL A 622 -20.41 -0.34 -8.10
C VAL A 622 -19.31 -1.33 -8.38
N ARG A 623 -19.16 -2.33 -7.51
CA ARG A 623 -18.14 -3.37 -7.64
C ARG A 623 -18.79 -4.73 -7.60
N TRP A 624 -18.63 -5.52 -8.67
CA TRP A 624 -18.99 -6.92 -8.73
C TRP A 624 -17.74 -7.78 -8.74
N GLN A 625 -17.75 -8.88 -7.95
CA GLN A 625 -16.61 -9.77 -7.80
C GLN A 625 -17.05 -11.22 -7.72
N GLN A 626 -16.26 -12.09 -8.36
CA GLN A 626 -16.39 -13.53 -8.25
C GLN A 626 -15.03 -14.16 -7.93
N ARG A 627 -14.94 -14.74 -6.75
CA ARG A 627 -13.77 -15.47 -6.25
C ARG A 627 -13.97 -16.97 -6.43
N MET A 628 -12.87 -17.68 -6.69
CA MET A 628 -12.85 -19.13 -6.79
C MET A 628 -12.88 -19.79 -5.41
N ASN A 629 -12.95 -21.12 -5.38
CA ASN A 629 -12.95 -21.95 -4.16
C ASN A 629 -14.19 -21.80 -3.26
N GLY A 630 -15.39 -21.81 -3.88
CA GLY A 630 -16.69 -21.90 -3.16
C GLY A 630 -17.26 -20.57 -2.68
N TYR A 631 -16.64 -19.42 -3.03
CA TYR A 631 -17.21 -18.11 -2.71
C TYR A 631 -18.37 -17.75 -3.63
N HIS A 632 -19.43 -17.20 -3.06
CA HIS A 632 -20.54 -16.65 -3.84
C HIS A 632 -20.15 -15.27 -4.43
N PRO A 633 -20.46 -14.99 -5.71
CA PRO A 633 -20.28 -13.68 -6.28
C PRO A 633 -21.15 -12.66 -5.56
N TYR A 634 -20.66 -11.43 -5.45
CA TYR A 634 -21.38 -10.33 -4.82
C TYR A 634 -21.23 -9.01 -5.55
N THR A 635 -22.23 -8.14 -5.35
CA THR A 635 -22.22 -6.76 -5.83
C THR A 635 -22.26 -5.82 -4.64
N LYS A 636 -21.39 -4.83 -4.61
CA LYS A 636 -21.31 -3.79 -3.60
C LYS A 636 -21.51 -2.43 -4.25
N VAL A 637 -22.34 -1.59 -3.65
CA VAL A 637 -22.59 -0.22 -4.10
C VAL A 637 -22.19 0.74 -3.00
N ASP A 638 -21.31 1.68 -3.32
CA ASP A 638 -20.84 2.73 -2.42
C ASP A 638 -21.18 4.10 -3.00
N CYS A 639 -21.42 5.11 -2.14
CA CYS A 639 -21.72 6.48 -2.57
C CYS A 639 -21.04 7.49 -1.66
N LYS A 640 -20.62 8.61 -2.22
CA LYS A 640 -20.19 9.79 -1.49
C LYS A 640 -20.89 11.03 -2.05
N LEU A 641 -21.57 11.76 -1.18
CA LEU A 641 -22.09 13.10 -1.44
C LEU A 641 -21.10 14.12 -0.90
N MET A 642 -20.79 15.15 -1.67
CA MET A 642 -19.79 16.16 -1.32
C MET A 642 -20.31 17.55 -1.64
N TRP A 643 -20.12 18.47 -0.67
CA TRP A 643 -20.23 19.90 -0.87
C TRP A 643 -18.84 20.50 -0.78
N ASP A 644 -18.29 20.91 -1.93
CA ASP A 644 -16.92 21.39 -2.06
C ASP A 644 -16.88 22.92 -2.17
N GLU A 645 -16.24 23.58 -1.20
CA GLU A 645 -15.88 24.99 -1.18
C GLU A 645 -14.36 25.17 -1.22
N LYS A 646 -13.90 26.38 -1.54
CA LYS A 646 -12.45 26.65 -1.67
C LYS A 646 -11.64 26.35 -0.40
N LYS A 647 -12.24 26.51 0.78
CA LYS A 647 -11.57 26.38 2.07
C LYS A 647 -12.08 25.22 2.92
N TYR A 648 -13.22 24.63 2.57
CA TYR A 648 -13.79 23.51 3.31
C TYR A 648 -14.58 22.58 2.40
N ASN A 649 -14.71 21.36 2.85
CA ASN A 649 -15.53 20.32 2.24
C ASN A 649 -16.40 19.69 3.33
N ILE A 650 -17.67 19.41 3.01
CA ILE A 650 -18.58 18.64 3.87
C ILE A 650 -19.02 17.42 3.06
N PHE A 651 -19.01 16.25 3.67
CA PHE A 651 -19.37 15.03 2.98
C PHE A 651 -20.17 14.05 3.82
N VAL A 652 -20.95 13.23 3.11
CA VAL A 652 -21.54 11.99 3.64
C VAL A 652 -21.12 10.87 2.72
N LYS A 653 -20.56 9.79 3.28
CA LYS A 653 -20.18 8.59 2.54
C LYS A 653 -20.91 7.38 3.10
N ALA A 654 -21.39 6.52 2.22
CA ALA A 654 -22.05 5.27 2.54
C ALA A 654 -21.36 4.13 1.80
N ASP A 655 -20.84 3.19 2.57
CA ASP A 655 -20.25 1.97 2.10
C ASP A 655 -21.28 0.84 2.15
N ASN A 656 -21.36 0.02 1.10
CA ASN A 656 -22.30 -1.09 1.00
C ASN A 656 -23.78 -0.67 1.21
N ILE A 657 -24.27 0.30 0.43
CA ILE A 657 -25.64 0.84 0.53
C ILE A 657 -26.69 -0.27 0.41
N THR A 658 -26.42 -1.30 -0.40
CA THR A 658 -27.31 -2.44 -0.58
C THR A 658 -27.37 -3.37 0.64
N CYS A 659 -26.56 -3.10 1.67
CA CYS A 659 -26.43 -3.93 2.86
C CYS A 659 -26.21 -5.42 2.55
N HIS A 660 -25.46 -5.70 1.46
CA HIS A 660 -25.22 -7.06 1.02
C HIS A 660 -24.27 -7.77 1.99
N ARG A 661 -24.61 -9.02 2.35
CA ARG A 661 -23.74 -9.87 3.19
C ARG A 661 -22.77 -10.62 2.31
N TYR A 662 -21.47 -10.43 2.53
CA TYR A 662 -20.43 -11.07 1.73
C TYR A 662 -19.22 -11.45 2.58
N TYR A 663 -18.35 -12.25 1.97
CA TYR A 663 -17.11 -12.75 2.56
C TYR A 663 -15.97 -12.53 1.56
N ASP A 664 -14.89 -11.89 1.99
CA ASP A 664 -13.64 -11.81 1.22
C ASP A 664 -12.68 -12.95 1.59
N LEU A 665 -12.84 -13.49 2.80
CA LEU A 665 -12.13 -14.64 3.35
C LEU A 665 -13.15 -15.59 4.01
N THR A 666 -12.92 -16.90 3.96
CA THR A 666 -13.92 -17.97 4.20
C THR A 666 -14.76 -17.80 5.46
N ALA A 667 -14.18 -17.40 6.58
CA ALA A 667 -14.91 -17.31 7.86
C ALA A 667 -15.18 -15.87 8.29
N VAL A 668 -14.68 -14.87 7.57
CA VAL A 668 -14.69 -13.46 8.00
C VAL A 668 -15.84 -12.72 7.32
N LYS A 669 -16.96 -12.59 8.04
CA LYS A 669 -18.12 -11.84 7.59
C LYS A 669 -17.78 -10.35 7.46
N GLN A 670 -18.11 -9.77 6.31
CA GLN A 670 -17.93 -8.34 6.07
C GLN A 670 -19.09 -7.50 6.62
N PRO A 671 -18.84 -6.24 7.03
CA PRO A 671 -19.89 -5.34 7.51
C PRO A 671 -20.98 -5.10 6.45
N GLY A 672 -22.19 -4.84 6.92
CA GLY A 672 -23.29 -4.34 6.08
C GLY A 672 -23.12 -2.85 5.76
N LEU A 673 -24.23 -2.11 5.72
CA LEU A 673 -24.22 -0.66 5.48
C LEU A 673 -23.42 0.08 6.56
N TRP A 674 -22.45 0.92 6.08
CA TRP A 674 -21.63 1.77 6.94
C TRP A 674 -21.69 3.22 6.46
N ILE A 675 -22.28 4.09 7.25
CA ILE A 675 -22.46 5.52 6.94
C ILE A 675 -21.50 6.34 7.78
N MET A 676 -20.81 7.28 7.15
CA MET A 676 -19.95 8.28 7.79
C MET A 676 -20.30 9.66 7.28
N ALA A 677 -20.30 10.65 8.16
CA ALA A 677 -20.38 12.06 7.80
C ALA A 677 -19.14 12.79 8.33
N GLY A 678 -18.68 13.79 7.63
CA GLY A 678 -17.49 14.52 8.03
C GLY A 678 -17.36 15.88 7.35
N ALA A 679 -16.39 16.63 7.85
CA ALA A 679 -15.99 17.89 7.28
C ALA A 679 -14.46 18.01 7.27
N SER A 680 -13.92 18.68 6.28
CA SER A 680 -12.52 19.08 6.22
C SER A 680 -12.37 20.56 5.97
N VAL A 681 -11.30 21.12 6.49
CA VAL A 681 -10.90 22.52 6.29
C VAL A 681 -9.48 22.53 5.74
N ASN A 682 -9.23 23.39 4.76
CA ASN A 682 -7.91 23.60 4.18
C ASN A 682 -7.66 25.11 4.07
N LEU A 683 -6.72 25.62 4.86
CA LEU A 683 -6.37 27.04 4.96
C LEU A 683 -4.92 27.21 4.48
N GLY A 684 -4.75 27.72 3.26
CA GLY A 684 -3.47 28.11 2.69
C GLY A 684 -3.28 29.65 2.73
N TRP A 685 -2.03 30.12 2.91
CA TRP A 685 -1.65 31.53 2.86
C TRP A 685 -0.27 31.75 2.26
#